data_6d49c430b8c697c9ee41b38668864ad1
#
_entry.id   6d49c430b8c697c9ee41b38668864ad1
#
_cell.length_a   1.000
_cell.length_b   1.000
_cell.length_c   1.000
_cell.angle_alpha   90.00
_cell.angle_beta   90.00
_cell.angle_gamma   90.00
#
_symmetry.space_group_name_H-M   'P 1'
#
loop_
_entity.id
_entity.type
_entity.pdbx_description
1 polymer ?
#
loop_
_entity_poly.entity_id
_entity_poly.type
_entity_poly.pdbx_seq_one_letter_code
_entity_poly.pdbx_strand_id
1 'polypeptide(L)'
;MWKKIGYGGLILILIYFIYAVFFKKIPAPLDQMQKDMKAKKVVYRLRDEAIVYADEQIGSEGDEVIRFKNVIVDLVKKQMVISGKEGIVNTKTLDVSLMKKVVGTTKDRKWEIYTERVDYKKQGDQLISPVKTKLVNTFDDTFSEADKVETTTKFETIVATGHAKYNNKKDKKTMTADKITYNDPTKVSFAEGHVVYKEEKTKRMLTADKMRYDDINKIGNAEGHVHYTSPESKLDAQKADYYMNGDDERVEGFGNVVYTGKESVITADSAVYFIKKKQINGNGHVVYKSKESVITGDSAVYLVDKKQVDGRGHVRYTGKTMIITGDHVFYDKVANIITGDGNGTYNYLPRRTTGTYRSGVYDLKTHTMTTSDYYTANYDDYKMDGTGLVYVFPTGNATMNGPFNVKKQNFNVHGANGKMNTISKDIFANKMEMTSVQGDKISSDVGQGSFERKEFRFDGHVKGKIRGNVKDLIHDPRPLVESEAVHFVGNTAKVYFVSHKNGSNMSITRSEIKENVRMTYKDITLDSQYNEMDSRRNLILARDKVMVDFKNNTKMTANYLYMDMNKQEGYARNNVKIVSTLPQFKTINTSADKATIYLKDKKIKLNGNVVTYQGKNQISSKNAIYDMDKKILENEGNIQMRYEVQNNDGNNSINGNSNEIPGRSDPRNSEAVQEVIGKLSVSEGGRLPKSMTASNGVPVTIRWHSSNSSLYSVSGRVNKQFYGCGSKGATLTATATAGSNTAEKTFSVSVPTESAHEMLVRAASNIYVPEDGENLPSSVRVNVNKGTIDIPISWSKNGDRNVATLRYGGASYRQQF
;
A
#
# COMPACT_ATOMS: atom_id res chain seq x y z
N MET A 1 -44.11 -19.87 71.31
CA MET A 1 -44.99 -20.36 70.24
C MET A 1 -45.98 -19.28 69.71
N TRP A 2 -46.10 -18.15 70.33
CA TRP A 2 -47.06 -17.12 69.95
C TRP A 2 -46.60 -15.99 69.01
N LYS A 3 -45.29 -15.89 68.77
CA LYS A 3 -44.74 -14.93 67.81
C LYS A 3 -44.78 -15.34 66.34
N LYS A 4 -45.03 -16.59 66.02
CA LYS A 4 -45.08 -17.11 64.62
C LYS A 4 -46.48 -17.05 64.01
N ILE A 5 -47.56 -16.92 64.81
CA ILE A 5 -48.91 -16.81 64.31
C ILE A 5 -49.29 -15.40 63.87
N GLY A 6 -48.63 -14.37 64.44
CA GLY A 6 -48.89 -12.96 64.07
C GLY A 6 -48.38 -12.58 62.69
N TYR A 7 -47.24 -13.12 62.27
CA TYR A 7 -46.67 -12.84 60.97
C TYR A 7 -47.38 -13.52 59.78
N GLY A 8 -47.96 -14.73 60.02
CA GLY A 8 -48.73 -15.40 58.97
C GLY A 8 -50.03 -14.69 58.67
N GLY A 9 -50.71 -14.13 59.72
CA GLY A 9 -51.87 -13.33 59.55
C GLY A 9 -51.68 -12.00 58.84
N LEU A 10 -50.55 -11.34 59.13
CA LEU A 10 -50.16 -10.09 58.47
C LEU A 10 -49.78 -10.31 56.98
N ILE A 11 -49.16 -11.41 56.67
CA ILE A 11 -48.79 -11.80 55.26
C ILE A 11 -50.10 -12.13 54.50
N LEU A 12 -51.09 -12.84 55.12
CA LEU A 12 -52.35 -13.13 54.45
C LEU A 12 -53.16 -11.87 54.22
N ILE A 13 -53.15 -10.94 55.17
CA ILE A 13 -53.85 -9.63 55.03
C ILE A 13 -53.09 -8.79 53.91
N LEU A 14 -51.77 -8.82 53.89
CA LEU A 14 -51.03 -8.14 52.85
C LEU A 14 -51.27 -8.77 51.47
N ILE A 15 -51.30 -10.11 51.37
CA ILE A 15 -51.65 -10.83 50.15
C ILE A 15 -53.11 -10.54 49.74
N TYR A 16 -53.98 -10.50 50.62
CA TYR A 16 -55.43 -10.12 50.38
C TYR A 16 -55.52 -8.65 49.94
N PHE A 17 -54.75 -7.74 50.55
CA PHE A 17 -54.67 -6.35 50.14
C PHE A 17 -54.04 -6.17 48.78
N ILE A 18 -53.01 -6.89 48.52
CA ILE A 18 -52.34 -6.94 47.19
C ILE A 18 -53.33 -7.53 46.15
N TYR A 19 -53.96 -8.64 46.45
CA TYR A 19 -55.04 -9.23 45.64
C TYR A 19 -56.20 -8.28 45.39
N ALA A 20 -56.68 -7.60 46.42
CA ALA A 20 -57.81 -6.65 46.34
C ALA A 20 -57.42 -5.37 45.57
N VAL A 21 -56.17 -4.91 45.67
CA VAL A 21 -55.70 -3.70 45.00
C VAL A 21 -55.22 -4.00 43.56
N PHE A 22 -54.62 -5.14 43.32
CA PHE A 22 -54.05 -5.45 42.02
C PHE A 22 -54.91 -6.37 41.14
N PHE A 23 -55.85 -7.16 41.71
CA PHE A 23 -56.63 -8.13 40.95
C PHE A 23 -58.14 -7.86 40.95
N LYS A 24 -58.60 -6.82 41.63
CA LYS A 24 -59.96 -6.39 41.43
C LYS A 24 -60.07 -5.77 40.03
N LYS A 25 -60.62 -6.54 39.08
CA LYS A 25 -60.91 -6.00 37.75
C LYS A 25 -61.84 -4.83 37.92
N ILE A 26 -61.34 -3.62 37.66
CA ILE A 26 -62.18 -2.43 37.50
C ILE A 26 -63.13 -2.77 36.34
N PRO A 27 -64.44 -2.77 36.49
CA PRO A 27 -65.31 -3.08 35.36
C PRO A 27 -65.04 -2.13 34.19
N ALA A 28 -65.11 -2.66 32.99
CA ALA A 28 -64.90 -1.83 31.80
C ALA A 28 -65.95 -0.68 31.79
N PRO A 29 -65.52 0.53 31.29
CA PRO A 29 -66.39 1.69 31.32
C PRO A 29 -67.81 1.43 30.75
N LEU A 30 -67.86 0.67 29.65
CA LEU A 30 -69.14 0.31 29.04
C LEU A 30 -70.03 -0.53 29.96
N ASP A 31 -69.47 -1.53 30.66
CA ASP A 31 -70.22 -2.40 31.54
C ASP A 31 -70.83 -1.61 32.75
N GLN A 32 -69.99 -0.68 33.25
CA GLN A 32 -70.48 0.21 34.34
C GLN A 32 -71.56 1.15 33.84
N MET A 33 -71.40 1.76 32.67
CA MET A 33 -72.44 2.66 32.11
C MET A 33 -73.72 1.94 31.78
N GLN A 34 -73.72 0.73 31.28
CA GLN A 34 -74.89 -0.08 30.99
C GLN A 34 -75.62 -0.46 32.26
N LYS A 35 -74.86 -0.72 33.33
CA LYS A 35 -75.49 -0.96 34.67
C LYS A 35 -76.15 0.31 35.19
N ASP A 36 -75.41 1.44 35.08
CA ASP A 36 -75.87 2.72 35.57
C ASP A 36 -77.13 3.23 34.80
N MET A 37 -77.17 2.98 33.48
CA MET A 37 -78.37 3.32 32.66
C MET A 37 -79.66 2.73 33.21
N LYS A 38 -79.63 1.50 33.71
CA LYS A 38 -80.80 0.83 34.29
C LYS A 38 -81.27 1.49 35.59
N ALA A 39 -80.45 2.24 36.27
CA ALA A 39 -80.74 2.93 37.52
C ALA A 39 -81.15 4.40 37.27
N LYS A 40 -81.27 4.91 36.09
CA LYS A 40 -81.58 6.29 35.76
C LYS A 40 -83.12 6.53 35.82
N LYS A 41 -83.48 7.70 36.33
CA LYS A 41 -84.90 8.09 36.50
C LYS A 41 -85.46 8.74 35.23
N VAL A 42 -84.62 9.37 34.43
CA VAL A 42 -85.08 10.09 33.23
C VAL A 42 -84.49 9.37 31.97
N VAL A 43 -85.41 9.13 31.03
CA VAL A 43 -84.98 8.64 29.69
C VAL A 43 -85.52 9.59 28.64
N TYR A 44 -84.62 10.37 27.98
CA TYR A 44 -85.00 11.31 26.96
C TYR A 44 -84.51 10.82 25.59
N ARG A 45 -85.39 10.74 24.62
CA ARG A 45 -85.06 10.31 23.25
C ARG A 45 -84.86 11.49 22.38
N LEU A 46 -83.66 11.63 21.83
CA LEU A 46 -83.26 12.68 20.90
C LEU A 46 -83.47 12.14 19.47
N ARG A 47 -84.75 12.10 19.06
CA ARG A 47 -85.19 11.44 17.83
C ARG A 47 -84.59 10.00 17.77
N ASP A 48 -84.06 9.56 16.61
CA ASP A 48 -83.42 8.28 16.42
C ASP A 48 -81.87 8.34 16.56
N GLU A 49 -81.33 9.46 16.97
CA GLU A 49 -79.92 9.72 17.05
C GLU A 49 -79.28 9.29 18.38
N ALA A 50 -79.98 9.67 19.48
CA ALA A 50 -79.43 9.37 20.80
C ALA A 50 -80.54 9.13 21.83
N ILE A 51 -80.18 8.37 22.87
CA ILE A 51 -81.04 8.19 24.09
C ILE A 51 -80.25 8.75 25.26
N VAL A 52 -80.88 9.68 26.00
CA VAL A 52 -80.26 10.29 27.15
C VAL A 52 -80.89 9.66 28.40
N TYR A 53 -80.06 9.12 29.29
CA TYR A 53 -80.38 8.57 30.58
C TYR A 53 -79.84 9.52 31.67
N ALA A 54 -80.68 10.03 32.57
CA ALA A 54 -80.27 10.99 33.59
C ALA A 54 -80.97 10.80 34.94
N ASP A 55 -80.39 11.34 36.02
CA ASP A 55 -81.06 11.39 37.33
C ASP A 55 -81.99 12.56 37.38
N GLU A 56 -81.74 13.67 36.71
CA GLU A 56 -82.55 14.91 36.72
C GLU A 56 -82.47 15.57 35.30
N GLN A 57 -83.61 16.12 34.86
CA GLN A 57 -83.77 16.95 33.69
C GLN A 57 -84.21 18.36 34.12
N ILE A 58 -83.53 19.38 33.51
CA ILE A 58 -83.87 20.78 33.74
C ILE A 58 -84.15 21.38 32.32
N GLY A 59 -85.41 21.83 32.15
CA GLY A 59 -85.96 22.25 30.87
C GLY A 59 -87.17 21.36 30.48
N SER A 60 -88.04 21.89 29.65
CA SER A 60 -89.23 21.23 29.13
C SER A 60 -89.05 20.67 27.72
N GLU A 61 -89.98 19.76 27.34
CA GLU A 61 -90.08 19.27 25.98
C GLU A 61 -90.56 20.44 25.07
N GLY A 62 -89.72 20.84 24.11
CA GLY A 62 -89.92 22.03 23.32
C GLY A 62 -88.85 23.10 23.48
N ASP A 63 -88.11 23.08 24.59
CA ASP A 63 -86.99 23.97 24.80
C ASP A 63 -85.91 23.67 23.83
N GLU A 64 -85.26 24.70 23.30
CA GLU A 64 -84.11 24.54 22.40
C GLU A 64 -82.87 23.89 23.07
N VAL A 65 -82.76 24.12 24.40
CA VAL A 65 -81.68 23.60 25.24
C VAL A 65 -82.22 22.91 26.49
N ILE A 66 -81.90 21.66 26.62
CA ILE A 66 -82.24 20.86 27.83
C ILE A 66 -81.00 20.50 28.60
N ARG A 67 -81.00 20.63 29.96
CA ARG A 67 -79.85 20.26 30.81
C ARG A 67 -80.21 19.05 31.64
N PHE A 68 -79.15 18.25 31.88
CA PHE A 68 -79.29 16.99 32.61
C PHE A 68 -78.24 16.86 33.70
N LYS A 69 -78.52 16.17 34.79
CA LYS A 69 -77.55 15.83 35.82
C LYS A 69 -77.33 14.31 35.86
N ASN A 70 -76.02 13.94 36.12
CA ASN A 70 -75.54 12.55 36.13
C ASN A 70 -76.04 11.77 34.91
N VAL A 71 -75.63 12.25 33.75
CA VAL A 71 -76.15 11.86 32.44
C VAL A 71 -75.33 10.80 31.75
N ILE A 72 -76.01 9.91 31.06
CA ILE A 72 -75.42 8.96 30.12
C ILE A 72 -76.17 9.11 28.80
N VAL A 73 -75.44 9.34 27.74
CA VAL A 73 -75.93 9.51 26.37
C VAL A 73 -75.47 8.29 25.53
N ASP A 74 -76.47 7.55 25.05
CA ASP A 74 -76.27 6.49 24.07
C ASP A 74 -76.52 7.06 22.68
N LEU A 75 -75.39 7.32 21.93
CA LEU A 75 -75.41 7.71 20.54
C LEU A 75 -75.63 6.46 19.66
N VAL A 76 -76.90 6.05 19.54
CA VAL A 76 -77.34 4.72 19.04
C VAL A 76 -76.75 4.45 17.63
N LYS A 77 -76.93 5.40 16.69
CA LYS A 77 -76.41 5.28 15.32
C LYS A 77 -74.91 5.31 15.27
N LYS A 78 -74.26 5.93 16.24
CA LYS A 78 -72.85 6.12 16.30
C LYS A 78 -72.15 5.02 17.09
N GLN A 79 -72.93 4.08 17.67
CA GLN A 79 -72.32 2.95 18.42
C GLN A 79 -71.40 3.43 19.55
N MET A 80 -71.74 4.55 20.21
CA MET A 80 -70.94 5.16 21.29
C MET A 80 -71.82 5.54 22.48
N VAL A 81 -71.28 5.34 23.67
CA VAL A 81 -71.96 5.75 24.96
C VAL A 81 -71.00 6.71 25.66
N ILE A 82 -71.52 7.85 26.12
CA ILE A 82 -70.78 8.87 26.84
C ILE A 82 -71.52 9.25 28.11
N SER A 83 -70.84 9.33 29.24
CA SER A 83 -71.38 9.75 30.52
C SER A 83 -70.70 11.01 31.05
N GLY A 84 -71.41 11.77 31.88
CA GLY A 84 -70.91 12.95 32.58
C GLY A 84 -71.78 13.34 33.76
N LYS A 85 -71.23 14.19 34.63
CA LYS A 85 -72.01 14.71 35.76
C LYS A 85 -73.07 15.72 35.30
N GLU A 86 -72.79 16.43 34.22
CA GLU A 86 -73.71 17.44 33.66
C GLU A 86 -73.79 17.24 32.14
N GLY A 87 -74.97 17.43 31.57
CA GLY A 87 -75.23 17.36 30.16
C GLY A 87 -76.07 18.49 29.63
N ILE A 88 -75.82 18.94 28.43
CA ILE A 88 -76.61 19.92 27.69
C ILE A 88 -76.97 19.31 26.37
N VAL A 89 -78.18 19.33 25.95
CA VAL A 89 -78.62 18.87 24.64
C VAL A 89 -79.35 20.02 23.94
N ASN A 90 -78.95 20.31 22.72
CA ASN A 90 -79.67 21.19 21.84
C ASN A 90 -80.61 20.36 20.96
N THR A 91 -81.98 20.57 21.18
CA THR A 91 -82.95 19.77 20.50
C THR A 91 -83.15 20.06 19.01
N LYS A 92 -82.72 21.26 18.54
CA LYS A 92 -82.74 21.63 17.11
C LYS A 92 -81.59 21.07 16.34
N THR A 93 -80.37 21.30 16.84
CA THR A 93 -79.16 20.85 16.19
C THR A 93 -78.79 19.41 16.49
N LEU A 94 -79.39 18.85 17.56
CA LEU A 94 -79.09 17.51 18.13
C LEU A 94 -77.65 17.39 18.66
N ASP A 95 -77.01 18.54 18.99
CA ASP A 95 -75.75 18.61 19.63
C ASP A 95 -75.88 18.25 21.15
N VAL A 96 -74.78 17.60 21.62
CA VAL A 96 -74.69 17.19 23.01
C VAL A 96 -73.37 17.67 23.60
N SER A 97 -73.48 18.37 24.77
CA SER A 97 -72.31 18.73 25.57
C SER A 97 -72.36 18.01 26.91
N LEU A 98 -71.31 17.29 27.26
CA LEU A 98 -71.18 16.63 28.56
C LEU A 98 -69.99 17.23 29.31
N MET A 99 -70.17 17.38 30.63
CA MET A 99 -69.22 18.06 31.49
C MET A 99 -68.99 17.33 32.79
N LYS A 100 -67.84 17.55 33.41
CA LYS A 100 -67.48 17.01 34.74
C LYS A 100 -67.35 15.49 34.74
N LYS A 101 -66.14 14.96 34.81
CA LYS A 101 -65.81 13.53 34.81
C LYS A 101 -66.48 12.78 33.65
N VAL A 102 -66.25 13.30 32.46
CA VAL A 102 -66.77 12.70 31.22
C VAL A 102 -65.99 11.44 30.90
N VAL A 103 -66.74 10.34 30.66
CA VAL A 103 -66.21 9.07 30.17
C VAL A 103 -67.09 8.64 28.99
N GLY A 104 -66.44 8.39 27.83
CA GLY A 104 -67.09 7.86 26.64
C GLY A 104 -66.40 6.56 26.17
N THR A 105 -67.23 5.67 25.58
CA THR A 105 -66.68 4.41 25.01
C THR A 105 -67.45 4.01 23.76
N THR A 106 -66.78 3.41 22.80
CA THR A 106 -67.39 2.76 21.66
C THR A 106 -68.05 1.40 22.12
N LYS A 107 -69.17 0.98 21.49
CA LYS A 107 -69.82 -0.26 21.87
C LYS A 107 -68.99 -1.53 21.50
N ASP A 108 -68.08 -1.44 20.59
CA ASP A 108 -67.10 -2.45 20.30
C ASP A 108 -65.96 -2.50 21.34
N ARG A 109 -65.93 -1.54 22.30
CA ARG A 109 -64.89 -1.39 23.33
C ARG A 109 -63.49 -1.03 22.80
N LYS A 110 -63.41 -0.59 21.58
CA LYS A 110 -62.11 -0.27 20.99
C LYS A 110 -61.52 1.07 21.51
N TRP A 111 -62.46 2.07 21.66
CA TRP A 111 -62.03 3.42 22.03
C TRP A 111 -62.68 3.85 23.36
N GLU A 112 -61.93 4.49 24.24
CA GLU A 112 -62.33 5.14 25.43
C GLU A 112 -61.82 6.59 25.47
N ILE A 113 -62.71 7.53 25.92
CA ILE A 113 -62.32 8.94 26.12
C ILE A 113 -62.58 9.30 27.58
N TYR A 114 -61.64 9.98 28.19
CA TYR A 114 -61.69 10.49 29.57
C TYR A 114 -61.37 11.97 29.56
N THR A 115 -62.30 12.82 30.02
CA THR A 115 -62.13 14.27 30.00
C THR A 115 -63.08 14.98 31.00
N GLU A 116 -62.90 16.26 31.20
CA GLU A 116 -63.81 17.10 31.95
C GLU A 116 -64.92 17.69 31.09
N ARG A 117 -64.84 17.69 29.78
CA ARG A 117 -65.84 18.16 28.83
C ARG A 117 -65.72 17.54 27.45
N VAL A 118 -66.83 17.14 26.86
CA VAL A 118 -66.85 16.77 25.41
C VAL A 118 -68.11 17.38 24.80
N ASP A 119 -68.00 17.94 23.66
CA ASP A 119 -69.08 18.46 22.83
C ASP A 119 -69.21 17.58 21.59
N TYR A 120 -70.31 16.90 21.44
CA TYR A 120 -70.67 16.17 20.21
C TYR A 120 -71.53 17.10 19.35
N LYS A 121 -70.99 17.29 18.09
CA LYS A 121 -71.66 18.03 17.03
C LYS A 121 -72.22 17.05 16.01
N LYS A 122 -73.54 16.99 15.90
CA LYS A 122 -74.15 16.07 14.94
C LYS A 122 -73.80 16.37 13.52
N GLN A 123 -73.82 17.67 13.16
CA GLN A 123 -73.41 18.09 11.87
C GLN A 123 -71.84 17.86 11.74
N GLY A 124 -71.45 16.98 10.84
CA GLY A 124 -70.04 16.59 10.66
C GLY A 124 -69.57 15.46 11.57
N ASP A 125 -70.50 14.92 12.46
CA ASP A 125 -70.17 13.81 13.38
C ASP A 125 -68.88 14.07 14.22
N GLN A 126 -68.76 15.28 14.80
CA GLN A 126 -67.58 15.73 15.50
C GLN A 126 -67.74 15.52 17.02
N LEU A 127 -66.70 14.99 17.66
CA LEU A 127 -66.43 15.00 19.06
C LEU A 127 -65.27 15.97 19.36
N ILE A 128 -65.59 17.01 20.14
CA ILE A 128 -64.64 18.05 20.50
C ILE A 128 -64.46 18.08 21.99
N SER A 129 -63.31 17.86 22.50
CA SER A 129 -63.02 18.12 23.90
C SER A 129 -62.02 19.30 23.97
N PRO A 130 -62.46 20.46 24.47
CA PRO A 130 -61.63 21.68 24.52
C PRO A 130 -60.77 21.75 25.78
N VAL A 131 -60.71 20.68 26.57
CA VAL A 131 -59.93 20.59 27.83
C VAL A 131 -59.07 19.32 27.81
N LYS A 132 -58.19 19.19 28.80
CA LYS A 132 -57.31 18.04 28.92
C LYS A 132 -58.08 16.71 28.78
N THR A 133 -57.68 15.93 27.81
CA THR A 133 -58.37 14.71 27.39
C THR A 133 -57.40 13.57 27.22
N LYS A 134 -57.83 12.39 27.66
CA LYS A 134 -57.14 11.14 27.42
C LYS A 134 -58.02 10.22 26.57
N LEU A 135 -57.46 9.76 25.45
CA LEU A 135 -58.06 8.72 24.61
C LEU A 135 -57.28 7.43 24.78
N VAL A 136 -57.96 6.31 24.86
CA VAL A 136 -57.36 4.98 24.98
C VAL A 136 -57.89 4.10 23.86
N ASN A 137 -56.98 3.50 23.09
CA ASN A 137 -57.31 2.39 22.20
C ASN A 137 -56.98 1.09 22.95
N THR A 138 -57.96 0.36 23.34
CA THR A 138 -57.82 -0.85 24.17
C THR A 138 -57.32 -2.05 23.35
N PHE A 139 -57.50 -2.05 22.03
CA PHE A 139 -57.08 -3.13 21.15
C PHE A 139 -55.58 -3.04 20.86
N ASP A 140 -55.08 -1.84 20.66
CA ASP A 140 -53.69 -1.60 20.35
C ASP A 140 -52.81 -1.33 21.60
N ASP A 141 -53.45 -1.26 22.81
CA ASP A 141 -52.84 -0.85 24.09
C ASP A 141 -52.10 0.51 23.96
N THR A 142 -52.75 1.45 23.27
CA THR A 142 -52.23 2.81 23.07
C THR A 142 -53.12 3.84 23.77
N PHE A 143 -52.54 4.97 24.14
CA PHE A 143 -53.32 6.14 24.61
C PHE A 143 -52.74 7.43 24.07
N SER A 144 -53.60 8.43 23.89
CA SER A 144 -53.26 9.80 23.54
C SER A 144 -53.81 10.76 24.59
N GLU A 145 -53.00 11.79 24.93
CA GLU A 145 -53.38 12.87 25.87
C GLU A 145 -53.08 14.21 25.20
N ALA A 146 -53.98 15.20 25.39
CA ALA A 146 -53.75 16.57 24.90
C ALA A 146 -54.67 17.56 25.65
N ASP A 147 -54.36 18.84 25.53
CA ASP A 147 -55.21 19.91 26.12
C ASP A 147 -56.53 20.08 25.37
N LYS A 148 -56.55 19.79 24.08
CA LYS A 148 -57.72 19.77 23.22
C LYS A 148 -57.68 18.56 22.30
N VAL A 149 -58.83 17.88 22.14
CA VAL A 149 -58.97 16.77 21.19
C VAL A 149 -60.19 16.96 20.31
N GLU A 150 -60.02 16.75 19.03
CA GLU A 150 -61.08 16.78 18.02
C GLU A 150 -61.05 15.44 17.25
N THR A 151 -62.22 14.80 17.12
CA THR A 151 -62.32 13.53 16.43
C THR A 151 -63.74 13.32 15.93
N THR A 152 -64.04 12.17 15.38
CA THR A 152 -65.41 11.69 15.08
C THR A 152 -65.83 10.61 16.10
N THR A 153 -67.08 10.26 16.13
CA THR A 153 -67.58 9.15 17.01
C THR A 153 -66.98 7.80 16.63
N LYS A 154 -66.43 7.66 15.44
CA LYS A 154 -65.69 6.46 14.96
C LYS A 154 -64.20 6.49 15.28
N PHE A 155 -63.67 7.64 15.69
CA PHE A 155 -62.28 7.85 15.97
C PHE A 155 -61.35 7.56 14.76
N GLU A 156 -61.87 7.75 13.51
CA GLU A 156 -61.08 7.52 12.28
C GLU A 156 -59.96 8.51 12.17
N THR A 157 -60.20 9.77 12.53
CA THR A 157 -59.18 10.80 12.60
C THR A 157 -59.26 11.50 13.96
N ILE A 158 -58.11 11.55 14.65
CA ILE A 158 -57.96 12.17 15.94
C ILE A 158 -56.99 13.31 15.84
N VAL A 159 -57.41 14.51 16.20
CA VAL A 159 -56.53 15.71 16.25
C VAL A 159 -56.36 16.09 17.70
N ALA A 160 -55.18 15.91 18.24
CA ALA A 160 -54.77 16.27 19.58
C ALA A 160 -53.89 17.53 19.53
N THR A 161 -54.26 18.57 20.25
CA THR A 161 -53.60 19.88 20.23
C THR A 161 -53.31 20.36 21.65
N GLY A 162 -52.10 20.95 21.82
CA GLY A 162 -51.62 21.38 23.14
C GLY A 162 -51.08 20.22 23.96
N HIS A 163 -49.75 20.20 24.21
CA HIS A 163 -49.05 19.15 24.95
C HIS A 163 -49.49 17.72 24.53
N ALA A 164 -49.65 17.57 23.19
CA ALA A 164 -50.17 16.32 22.64
C ALA A 164 -49.14 15.19 22.87
N LYS A 165 -49.64 14.07 23.38
CA LYS A 165 -48.86 12.88 23.70
C LYS A 165 -49.52 11.63 23.17
N TYR A 166 -48.78 10.82 22.41
CA TYR A 166 -49.15 9.48 22.01
C TYR A 166 -48.26 8.48 22.72
N ASN A 167 -48.79 7.39 23.23
CA ASN A 167 -48.05 6.34 23.93
C ASN A 167 -48.55 4.96 23.49
N ASN A 168 -47.62 4.12 23.02
CA ASN A 168 -47.84 2.70 22.78
C ASN A 168 -47.16 1.92 23.91
N LYS A 169 -47.97 1.35 24.82
CA LYS A 169 -47.45 0.64 26.00
C LYS A 169 -46.81 -0.70 25.63
N LYS A 170 -47.31 -1.40 24.61
CA LYS A 170 -46.83 -2.69 24.15
C LYS A 170 -45.40 -2.55 23.62
N ASP A 171 -45.16 -1.56 22.77
CA ASP A 171 -43.88 -1.31 22.15
C ASP A 171 -42.97 -0.40 22.98
N LYS A 172 -43.49 0.19 24.08
CA LYS A 172 -42.82 1.19 24.92
C LYS A 172 -42.33 2.39 24.10
N LYS A 173 -43.20 2.91 23.25
CA LYS A 173 -42.95 4.06 22.40
C LYS A 173 -43.79 5.25 22.83
N THR A 174 -43.24 6.44 22.80
CA THR A 174 -43.90 7.68 23.12
C THR A 174 -43.57 8.73 22.06
N MET A 175 -44.62 9.48 21.66
CA MET A 175 -44.47 10.66 20.81
C MET A 175 -45.13 11.85 21.50
N THR A 176 -44.46 12.99 21.56
CA THR A 176 -45.03 14.26 22.06
C THR A 176 -44.83 15.34 21.02
N ALA A 177 -45.78 16.27 20.94
CA ALA A 177 -45.75 17.41 20.03
C ALA A 177 -46.75 18.49 20.47
N ASP A 178 -46.72 19.65 19.81
CA ASP A 178 -47.75 20.66 20.03
C ASP A 178 -49.09 20.24 19.43
N LYS A 179 -49.04 19.49 18.31
CA LYS A 179 -50.21 18.91 17.66
C LYS A 179 -49.88 17.51 17.12
N ILE A 180 -50.74 16.53 17.36
CA ILE A 180 -50.69 15.20 16.76
C ILE A 180 -52.03 14.93 16.06
N THR A 181 -51.97 14.54 14.80
CA THR A 181 -53.09 14.06 14.01
C THR A 181 -52.87 12.57 13.75
N TYR A 182 -53.77 11.73 14.25
CA TYR A 182 -53.70 10.27 14.05
C TYR A 182 -54.88 9.81 13.18
N ASN A 183 -54.56 8.99 12.19
CA ASN A 183 -55.53 8.34 11.31
C ASN A 183 -55.58 6.84 11.63
N ASP A 184 -56.69 6.38 12.26
CA ASP A 184 -56.78 5.00 12.71
C ASP A 184 -56.89 3.97 11.59
N PRO A 185 -57.63 4.18 10.48
CA PRO A 185 -57.67 3.25 9.36
C PRO A 185 -56.30 2.99 8.73
N THR A 186 -55.47 4.01 8.60
CA THR A 186 -54.14 3.91 7.98
C THR A 186 -53.02 3.71 9.00
N LYS A 187 -53.32 3.89 10.31
CA LYS A 187 -52.32 3.85 11.39
C LYS A 187 -51.17 4.87 11.20
N VAL A 188 -51.46 6.00 10.56
CA VAL A 188 -50.48 7.04 10.32
C VAL A 188 -50.72 8.21 11.28
N SER A 189 -49.62 8.66 11.91
CA SER A 189 -49.62 9.85 12.76
C SER A 189 -48.86 10.98 12.08
N PHE A 190 -49.32 12.21 12.19
CA PHE A 190 -48.61 13.45 11.85
C PHE A 190 -48.42 14.25 13.13
N ALA A 191 -47.20 14.60 13.46
CA ALA A 191 -46.86 15.43 14.61
C ALA A 191 -46.20 16.73 14.16
N GLU A 192 -46.61 17.87 14.76
CA GLU A 192 -46.12 19.19 14.41
C GLU A 192 -45.80 19.96 15.70
N GLY A 193 -44.66 20.72 15.66
CA GLY A 193 -44.19 21.55 16.76
C GLY A 193 -43.57 20.74 17.89
N HIS A 194 -42.27 20.96 18.15
CA HIS A 194 -41.50 20.35 19.23
C HIS A 194 -41.65 18.83 19.34
N VAL A 195 -41.61 18.16 18.21
CA VAL A 195 -41.84 16.72 18.13
C VAL A 195 -40.73 15.98 18.85
N VAL A 196 -41.09 15.07 19.74
CA VAL A 196 -40.16 14.15 20.42
C VAL A 196 -40.72 12.74 20.35
N TYR A 197 -40.04 11.86 19.64
CA TYR A 197 -40.32 10.42 19.60
C TYR A 197 -39.28 9.66 20.42
N LYS A 198 -39.74 8.77 21.31
CA LYS A 198 -38.87 7.98 22.20
C LYS A 198 -39.23 6.51 22.15
N GLU A 199 -38.18 5.67 22.11
CA GLU A 199 -38.29 4.22 22.30
C GLU A 199 -37.56 3.84 23.59
N GLU A 200 -38.32 3.50 24.63
CA GLU A 200 -37.74 3.21 25.96
C GLU A 200 -36.91 1.91 25.96
N LYS A 201 -37.35 0.89 25.20
CA LYS A 201 -36.62 -0.40 25.10
C LYS A 201 -35.19 -0.25 24.57
N THR A 202 -35.02 0.59 23.58
CA THR A 202 -33.74 0.81 22.89
C THR A 202 -32.99 2.05 23.36
N LYS A 203 -33.64 2.88 24.21
CA LYS A 203 -33.19 4.20 24.69
C LYS A 203 -32.85 5.15 23.51
N ARG A 204 -33.66 5.06 22.46
CA ARG A 204 -33.53 5.93 21.29
C ARG A 204 -34.52 7.07 21.36
N MET A 205 -34.12 8.20 20.81
CA MET A 205 -34.94 9.39 20.73
C MET A 205 -34.73 10.08 19.40
N LEU A 206 -35.81 10.57 18.81
CA LEU A 206 -35.79 11.44 17.65
C LEU A 206 -36.57 12.72 17.96
N THR A 207 -35.98 13.87 17.67
CA THR A 207 -36.67 15.16 17.77
C THR A 207 -36.71 15.85 16.40
N ALA A 208 -37.73 16.61 16.11
CA ALA A 208 -37.91 17.33 14.86
C ALA A 208 -38.96 18.43 15.02
N ASP A 209 -39.10 19.31 14.00
CA ASP A 209 -40.20 20.26 13.96
C ASP A 209 -41.52 19.58 13.52
N LYS A 210 -41.40 18.60 12.60
CA LYS A 210 -42.49 17.79 12.09
C LYS A 210 -42.08 16.33 11.96
N MET A 211 -43.07 15.43 12.19
CA MET A 211 -42.87 14.00 11.99
C MET A 211 -44.14 13.34 11.45
N ARG A 212 -43.98 12.48 10.43
CA ARG A 212 -44.95 11.50 10.02
C ARG A 212 -44.51 10.13 10.52
N TYR A 213 -45.37 9.41 11.19
CA TYR A 213 -45.10 8.05 11.64
C TYR A 213 -46.15 7.09 11.10
N ASP A 214 -45.70 6.07 10.37
CA ASP A 214 -46.52 5.00 9.82
C ASP A 214 -46.29 3.73 10.64
N ASP A 215 -47.30 3.41 11.45
CA ASP A 215 -47.16 2.30 12.41
C ASP A 215 -47.34 0.91 11.75
N ILE A 216 -47.89 0.83 10.54
CA ILE A 216 -47.94 -0.42 9.76
C ILE A 216 -46.59 -0.72 9.15
N ASN A 217 -46.03 0.22 8.43
CA ASN A 217 -44.75 0.08 7.74
C ASN A 217 -43.55 0.31 8.66
N LYS A 218 -43.79 0.83 9.89
CA LYS A 218 -42.74 1.16 10.86
C LYS A 218 -41.70 2.16 10.30
N ILE A 219 -42.24 3.21 9.65
CA ILE A 219 -41.41 4.26 9.04
C ILE A 219 -41.76 5.60 9.71
N GLY A 220 -40.76 6.30 10.19
CA GLY A 220 -40.86 7.67 10.67
C GLY A 220 -40.15 8.62 9.69
N ASN A 221 -40.89 9.62 9.16
CA ASN A 221 -40.30 10.70 8.36
C ASN A 221 -40.27 11.96 9.23
N ALA A 222 -39.10 12.57 9.40
CA ALA A 222 -38.90 13.74 10.24
C ALA A 222 -38.32 14.91 9.44
N GLU A 223 -38.79 16.12 9.70
CA GLU A 223 -38.36 17.34 9.03
C GLU A 223 -38.14 18.48 10.01
N GLY A 224 -37.12 19.30 9.74
CA GLY A 224 -36.72 20.46 10.52
C GLY A 224 -36.03 20.08 11.83
N HIS A 225 -34.78 20.54 11.98
CA HIS A 225 -33.95 20.34 13.18
C HIS A 225 -33.96 18.90 13.70
N VAL A 226 -33.81 17.94 12.78
CA VAL A 226 -33.88 16.53 13.14
C VAL A 226 -32.68 16.15 13.96
N HIS A 227 -32.92 15.59 15.15
CA HIS A 227 -31.87 15.09 16.03
C HIS A 227 -32.22 13.69 16.50
N TYR A 228 -31.52 12.69 16.04
CA TYR A 228 -31.63 11.30 16.48
C TYR A 228 -30.56 10.98 17.51
N THR A 229 -30.89 10.35 18.58
CA THR A 229 -29.98 9.90 19.63
C THR A 229 -30.20 8.42 19.98
N SER A 230 -29.11 7.75 20.24
CA SER A 230 -29.02 6.40 20.76
C SER A 230 -27.99 6.34 21.90
N PRO A 231 -27.84 5.25 22.64
CA PRO A 231 -26.83 5.12 23.68
C PRO A 231 -25.36 5.24 23.14
N GLU A 232 -25.17 4.98 21.84
CA GLU A 232 -23.85 4.91 21.27
C GLU A 232 -23.54 6.06 20.29
N SER A 233 -24.58 6.75 19.79
CA SER A 233 -24.41 7.73 18.71
C SER A 233 -25.54 8.75 18.64
N LYS A 234 -25.26 9.84 17.90
CA LYS A 234 -26.20 10.89 17.54
C LYS A 234 -26.15 11.13 16.05
N LEU A 235 -27.25 11.56 15.46
CA LEU A 235 -27.32 11.99 14.08
C LEU A 235 -28.19 13.25 14.00
N ASP A 236 -27.64 14.31 13.46
CA ASP A 236 -28.30 15.58 13.18
C ASP A 236 -28.50 15.73 11.68
N ALA A 237 -29.63 16.23 11.23
CA ALA A 237 -29.96 16.46 9.83
C ALA A 237 -31.08 17.49 9.66
N GLN A 238 -31.33 17.97 8.46
CA GLN A 238 -32.51 18.79 8.13
C GLN A 238 -33.75 17.93 7.98
N LYS A 239 -33.60 16.72 7.42
CA LYS A 239 -34.62 15.71 7.27
C LYS A 239 -34.07 14.34 7.59
N ALA A 240 -34.90 13.45 8.09
CA ALA A 240 -34.53 12.04 8.28
C ALA A 240 -35.71 11.09 8.08
N ASP A 241 -35.42 9.93 7.52
CA ASP A 241 -36.31 8.80 7.44
C ASP A 241 -35.80 7.69 8.35
N TYR A 242 -36.60 7.28 9.31
CA TYR A 242 -36.29 6.22 10.26
C TYR A 242 -37.07 4.96 9.92
N TYR A 243 -36.40 3.94 9.41
CA TYR A 243 -36.93 2.61 9.11
C TYR A 243 -36.70 1.70 10.32
N MET A 244 -37.78 1.29 10.99
CA MET A 244 -37.72 0.63 12.28
C MET A 244 -37.87 -0.89 12.20
N ASN A 245 -37.85 -1.48 11.02
CA ASN A 245 -38.16 -2.89 10.82
C ASN A 245 -36.93 -3.76 10.59
N GLY A 246 -36.91 -4.91 11.29
CA GLY A 246 -36.07 -6.06 10.97
C GLY A 246 -34.55 -5.82 11.03
N ASP A 247 -33.84 -6.52 10.18
CA ASP A 247 -32.37 -6.46 10.14
C ASP A 247 -31.83 -5.22 9.41
N ASP A 248 -32.69 -4.53 8.67
CA ASP A 248 -32.36 -3.33 7.91
C ASP A 248 -32.76 -2.03 8.63
N GLU A 249 -32.85 -2.11 9.97
CA GLU A 249 -33.16 -0.95 10.81
C GLU A 249 -32.08 0.15 10.57
N ARG A 250 -32.55 1.32 10.09
CA ARG A 250 -31.66 2.39 9.68
C ARG A 250 -32.32 3.77 9.80
N VAL A 251 -31.48 4.78 9.89
CA VAL A 251 -31.80 6.21 9.77
C VAL A 251 -31.13 6.78 8.53
N GLU A 252 -31.91 7.33 7.64
CA GLU A 252 -31.45 8.06 6.45
C GLU A 252 -31.59 9.55 6.71
N GLY A 253 -30.47 10.26 6.80
CA GLY A 253 -30.42 11.69 7.03
C GLY A 253 -30.11 12.46 5.75
N PHE A 254 -30.71 13.64 5.58
CA PHE A 254 -30.56 14.52 4.41
C PHE A 254 -30.36 15.97 4.86
N GLY A 255 -29.44 16.66 4.17
CA GLY A 255 -29.11 18.06 4.40
C GLY A 255 -28.23 18.28 5.62
N ASN A 256 -26.94 18.50 5.37
CA ASN A 256 -25.91 18.77 6.39
C ASN A 256 -25.92 17.74 7.53
N VAL A 257 -25.85 16.46 7.17
CA VAL A 257 -25.89 15.38 8.15
C VAL A 257 -24.62 15.39 8.99
N VAL A 258 -24.78 15.30 10.31
CA VAL A 258 -23.70 15.13 11.27
C VAL A 258 -23.96 13.89 12.12
N TYR A 259 -23.18 12.85 11.91
CA TYR A 259 -23.14 11.70 12.78
C TYR A 259 -22.05 11.86 13.83
N THR A 260 -22.38 11.67 15.09
CA THR A 260 -21.44 11.72 16.22
C THR A 260 -21.45 10.39 16.96
N GLY A 261 -20.36 9.64 16.85
CA GLY A 261 -20.08 8.43 17.62
C GLY A 261 -19.17 8.70 18.82
N LYS A 262 -18.77 7.66 19.54
CA LYS A 262 -17.88 7.77 20.72
C LYS A 262 -16.49 8.33 20.39
N GLU A 263 -15.93 7.96 19.24
CA GLU A 263 -14.55 8.26 18.86
C GLU A 263 -14.43 9.08 17.57
N SER A 264 -15.52 9.32 16.86
CA SER A 264 -15.51 9.96 15.55
C SER A 264 -16.77 10.76 15.26
N VAL A 265 -16.61 11.75 14.40
CA VAL A 265 -17.68 12.54 13.82
C VAL A 265 -17.63 12.37 12.30
N ILE A 266 -18.78 12.21 11.67
CA ILE A 266 -18.91 12.16 10.21
C ILE A 266 -19.87 13.26 9.79
N THR A 267 -19.48 14.05 8.81
CA THR A 267 -20.37 15.01 8.15
C THR A 267 -20.54 14.65 6.69
N ALA A 268 -21.71 14.86 6.12
CA ALA A 268 -22.03 14.57 4.75
C ALA A 268 -23.26 15.37 4.29
N ASP A 269 -23.51 15.46 2.99
CA ASP A 269 -24.75 16.03 2.48
C ASP A 269 -25.95 15.13 2.78
N SER A 270 -25.72 13.80 2.68
CA SER A 270 -26.64 12.76 3.13
C SER A 270 -25.92 11.58 3.74
N ALA A 271 -26.57 10.87 4.66
CA ALA A 271 -26.00 9.66 5.25
C ALA A 271 -27.08 8.65 5.63
N VAL A 272 -26.70 7.37 5.57
CA VAL A 272 -27.51 6.24 6.03
C VAL A 272 -26.78 5.57 7.19
N TYR A 273 -27.41 5.58 8.37
CA TYR A 273 -26.91 4.85 9.53
C TYR A 273 -27.67 3.53 9.70
N PHE A 274 -27.03 2.41 9.40
CA PHE A 274 -27.53 1.06 9.64
C PHE A 274 -27.27 0.67 11.09
N ILE A 275 -28.30 0.72 11.91
CA ILE A 275 -28.17 0.67 13.36
C ILE A 275 -27.63 -0.67 13.85
N LYS A 276 -28.18 -1.80 13.37
CA LYS A 276 -27.70 -3.14 13.74
C LYS A 276 -26.35 -3.50 13.18
N LYS A 277 -26.05 -3.06 11.95
CA LYS A 277 -24.76 -3.27 11.29
C LYS A 277 -23.67 -2.35 11.83
N LYS A 278 -24.08 -1.31 12.60
CA LYS A 278 -23.19 -0.23 13.07
C LYS A 278 -22.34 0.34 11.93
N GLN A 279 -23.00 0.60 10.81
CA GLN A 279 -22.40 1.09 9.57
C GLN A 279 -23.01 2.43 9.18
N ILE A 280 -22.17 3.38 8.77
CA ILE A 280 -22.59 4.66 8.23
C ILE A 280 -22.09 4.77 6.80
N ASN A 281 -23.02 5.07 5.89
CA ASN A 281 -22.72 5.39 4.51
C ASN A 281 -22.99 6.88 4.32
N GLY A 282 -21.94 7.67 4.16
CA GLY A 282 -22.03 9.10 3.86
C GLY A 282 -21.86 9.36 2.37
N ASN A 283 -22.59 10.34 1.85
CA ASN A 283 -22.51 10.75 0.45
C ASN A 283 -22.59 12.27 0.33
N GLY A 284 -21.78 12.84 -0.57
CA GLY A 284 -21.59 14.27 -0.77
C GLY A 284 -20.74 14.92 0.34
N HIS A 285 -19.60 15.49 -0.04
CA HIS A 285 -18.68 16.23 0.84
C HIS A 285 -18.42 15.54 2.19
N VAL A 286 -18.15 14.24 2.13
CA VAL A 286 -17.97 13.46 3.36
C VAL A 286 -16.70 13.86 4.08
N VAL A 287 -16.81 14.12 5.39
CA VAL A 287 -15.66 14.31 6.27
C VAL A 287 -15.81 13.37 7.47
N TYR A 288 -14.93 12.39 7.56
CA TYR A 288 -14.72 11.60 8.77
C TYR A 288 -13.64 12.27 9.63
N LYS A 289 -13.91 12.52 10.87
CA LYS A 289 -12.97 13.12 11.83
C LYS A 289 -12.87 12.26 13.07
N SER A 290 -11.65 11.88 13.41
CA SER A 290 -11.29 11.22 14.68
C SER A 290 -10.29 12.09 15.45
N LYS A 291 -9.87 11.63 16.62
CA LYS A 291 -8.83 12.32 17.42
C LYS A 291 -7.47 12.37 16.71
N GLU A 292 -7.19 11.43 15.82
CA GLU A 292 -5.87 11.24 15.22
C GLU A 292 -5.82 11.54 13.72
N SER A 293 -6.96 11.53 13.04
CA SER A 293 -7.00 11.67 11.60
C SER A 293 -8.30 12.29 11.09
N VAL A 294 -8.22 12.87 9.91
CA VAL A 294 -9.34 13.37 9.12
C VAL A 294 -9.30 12.70 7.76
N ILE A 295 -10.44 12.20 7.28
CA ILE A 295 -10.61 11.66 5.93
C ILE A 295 -11.73 12.45 5.26
N THR A 296 -11.47 12.96 4.06
CA THR A 296 -12.47 13.62 3.21
C THR A 296 -12.61 12.85 1.91
N GLY A 297 -13.80 12.89 1.30
CA GLY A 297 -14.07 12.23 0.03
C GLY A 297 -15.48 12.53 -0.46
N ASP A 298 -15.84 12.07 -1.65
CA ASP A 298 -17.18 12.25 -2.21
C ASP A 298 -18.20 11.33 -1.54
N SER A 299 -17.74 10.14 -1.15
CA SER A 299 -18.52 9.17 -0.36
C SER A 299 -17.62 8.38 0.59
N ALA A 300 -18.21 7.87 1.67
CA ALA A 300 -17.49 6.97 2.58
C ALA A 300 -18.42 5.99 3.29
N VAL A 301 -17.89 4.82 3.58
CA VAL A 301 -18.50 3.82 4.47
C VAL A 301 -17.65 3.70 5.73
N TYR A 302 -18.28 3.93 6.89
CA TYR A 302 -17.63 3.73 8.18
C TYR A 302 -18.24 2.54 8.92
N LEU A 303 -17.43 1.55 9.23
CA LEU A 303 -17.76 0.39 10.06
C LEU A 303 -17.35 0.67 11.51
N VAL A 304 -18.31 1.05 12.36
CA VAL A 304 -18.05 1.57 13.71
C VAL A 304 -17.30 0.56 14.58
N ASP A 305 -17.77 -0.69 14.63
CA ASP A 305 -17.18 -1.74 15.47
C ASP A 305 -15.78 -2.15 14.99
N LYS A 306 -15.59 -2.16 13.68
CA LYS A 306 -14.30 -2.49 13.07
C LYS A 306 -13.34 -1.29 13.05
N LYS A 307 -13.87 -0.08 13.30
CA LYS A 307 -13.11 1.18 13.17
C LYS A 307 -12.44 1.35 11.80
N GLN A 308 -13.15 0.94 10.74
CA GLN A 308 -12.68 0.97 9.35
C GLN A 308 -13.44 2.02 8.56
N VAL A 309 -12.73 2.80 7.76
CA VAL A 309 -13.29 3.81 6.84
C VAL A 309 -12.89 3.45 5.42
N ASP A 310 -13.87 3.30 4.54
CA ASP A 310 -13.72 3.12 3.10
C ASP A 310 -14.20 4.40 2.42
N GLY A 311 -13.27 5.24 1.98
CA GLY A 311 -13.55 6.51 1.30
C GLY A 311 -13.36 6.40 -0.21
N ARG A 312 -14.24 7.04 -0.98
CA ARG A 312 -14.22 7.02 -2.45
C ARG A 312 -14.49 8.40 -3.03
N GLY A 313 -13.85 8.65 -4.19
CA GLY A 313 -13.90 9.92 -4.91
C GLY A 313 -13.12 11.03 -4.20
N HIS A 314 -12.03 11.49 -4.83
CA HIS A 314 -11.17 12.58 -4.33
C HIS A 314 -10.79 12.45 -2.85
N VAL A 315 -10.46 11.23 -2.43
CA VAL A 315 -10.23 10.94 -1.02
C VAL A 315 -8.92 11.56 -0.55
N ARG A 316 -8.95 12.16 0.62
CA ARG A 316 -7.78 12.68 1.32
C ARG A 316 -7.78 12.22 2.78
N TYR A 317 -6.82 11.40 3.14
CA TYR A 317 -6.47 11.09 4.52
C TYR A 317 -5.45 12.13 5.04
N THR A 318 -5.69 12.67 6.21
CA THR A 318 -4.76 13.57 6.90
C THR A 318 -4.55 13.07 8.32
N GLY A 319 -3.36 12.54 8.59
CA GLY A 319 -2.91 12.13 9.92
C GLY A 319 -1.81 13.05 10.44
N LYS A 320 -1.25 12.72 11.61
CA LYS A 320 -0.18 13.51 12.25
C LYS A 320 1.12 13.55 11.44
N THR A 321 1.46 12.46 10.79
CA THR A 321 2.75 12.28 10.11
C THR A 321 2.61 12.08 8.60
N MET A 322 1.41 11.75 8.12
CA MET A 322 1.19 11.37 6.73
C MET A 322 -0.09 11.99 6.18
N ILE A 323 -0.02 12.47 4.96
CA ILE A 323 -1.17 12.82 4.13
C ILE A 323 -1.17 11.87 2.93
N ILE A 324 -2.31 11.26 2.65
CA ILE A 324 -2.49 10.34 1.51
C ILE A 324 -3.74 10.80 0.74
N THR A 325 -3.65 10.85 -0.58
CA THR A 325 -4.80 11.08 -1.46
C THR A 325 -4.92 9.92 -2.43
N GLY A 326 -6.12 9.70 -2.96
CA GLY A 326 -6.40 8.69 -3.97
C GLY A 326 -7.85 8.74 -4.42
N ASP A 327 -8.20 8.00 -5.45
CA ASP A 327 -9.61 7.85 -5.86
C ASP A 327 -10.38 6.98 -4.87
N HIS A 328 -9.65 6.06 -4.22
CA HIS A 328 -10.14 5.21 -3.16
C HIS A 328 -9.09 5.10 -2.05
N VAL A 329 -9.50 5.30 -0.79
CA VAL A 329 -8.63 5.13 0.39
C VAL A 329 -9.39 4.36 1.46
N PHE A 330 -8.85 3.22 1.84
CA PHE A 330 -9.33 2.42 2.95
C PHE A 330 -8.42 2.61 4.16
N TYR A 331 -9.00 2.98 5.30
CA TYR A 331 -8.30 3.15 6.56
C TYR A 331 -8.79 2.15 7.60
N ASP A 332 -7.91 1.31 8.10
CA ASP A 332 -8.14 0.41 9.23
C ASP A 332 -7.40 0.95 10.46
N LYS A 333 -8.17 1.53 11.40
CA LYS A 333 -7.61 2.12 12.62
C LYS A 333 -7.07 1.05 13.58
N VAL A 334 -7.63 -0.16 13.58
CA VAL A 334 -7.20 -1.26 14.46
C VAL A 334 -5.90 -1.87 13.97
N ALA A 335 -5.83 -2.16 12.67
CA ALA A 335 -4.60 -2.66 12.03
C ALA A 335 -3.53 -1.57 11.87
N ASN A 336 -3.87 -0.29 12.00
CA ASN A 336 -3.01 0.85 11.70
C ASN A 336 -2.53 0.88 10.24
N ILE A 337 -3.42 0.53 9.31
CA ILE A 337 -3.10 0.42 7.88
C ILE A 337 -3.98 1.38 7.08
N ILE A 338 -3.37 2.00 6.07
CA ILE A 338 -4.06 2.73 5.02
C ILE A 338 -3.74 2.05 3.70
N THR A 339 -4.76 1.71 2.94
CA THR A 339 -4.62 1.24 1.56
C THR A 339 -5.16 2.33 0.64
N GLY A 340 -4.42 2.68 -0.39
CA GLY A 340 -4.84 3.67 -1.37
C GLY A 340 -4.74 3.14 -2.79
N ASP A 341 -5.71 3.51 -3.62
CA ASP A 341 -5.80 3.15 -5.04
C ASP A 341 -6.16 4.38 -5.89
N GLY A 342 -5.78 4.34 -7.17
CA GLY A 342 -6.20 5.33 -8.16
C GLY A 342 -5.46 6.66 -8.04
N ASN A 343 -4.30 6.77 -8.73
CA ASN A 343 -3.54 8.01 -8.92
C ASN A 343 -3.32 8.84 -7.64
N GLY A 344 -2.91 8.16 -6.61
CA GLY A 344 -2.73 8.75 -5.29
C GLY A 344 -1.46 9.58 -5.15
N THR A 345 -1.46 10.45 -4.14
CA THR A 345 -0.26 11.15 -3.68
C THR A 345 -0.02 10.86 -2.21
N TYR A 346 1.22 10.97 -1.80
CA TYR A 346 1.56 10.92 -0.38
C TYR A 346 2.50 12.05 0.01
N ASN A 347 2.43 12.46 1.28
CA ASN A 347 3.32 13.44 1.89
C ASN A 347 3.64 13.00 3.32
N TYR A 348 4.87 12.54 3.54
CA TYR A 348 5.37 12.23 4.87
C TYR A 348 5.96 13.50 5.50
N LEU A 349 5.21 14.10 6.41
CA LEU A 349 5.46 15.45 6.96
C LEU A 349 6.80 15.58 7.69
N PRO A 350 7.25 14.62 8.54
CA PRO A 350 8.49 14.79 9.32
C PRO A 350 9.74 14.98 8.46
N ARG A 351 9.74 14.47 7.22
CA ARG A 351 10.89 14.54 6.30
C ARG A 351 10.57 15.23 4.99
N ARG A 352 9.39 15.81 4.86
CA ARG A 352 8.92 16.47 3.62
C ARG A 352 9.09 15.60 2.38
N THR A 353 8.90 14.27 2.55
CA THR A 353 8.98 13.32 1.45
C THR A 353 7.64 13.23 0.77
N THR A 354 7.58 13.57 -0.49
CA THR A 354 6.36 13.54 -1.30
C THR A 354 6.49 12.59 -2.46
N GLY A 355 5.38 12.12 -2.98
CA GLY A 355 5.38 11.28 -4.17
C GLY A 355 3.99 10.92 -4.62
N THR A 356 3.93 10.09 -5.66
CA THR A 356 2.71 9.53 -6.22
C THR A 356 2.75 8.02 -6.16
N TYR A 357 1.59 7.39 -6.21
CA TYR A 357 1.46 5.94 -6.30
C TYR A 357 0.20 5.59 -7.08
N ARG A 358 0.18 4.43 -7.71
CA ARG A 358 -1.02 3.92 -8.37
C ARG A 358 -1.86 3.09 -7.40
N SER A 359 -1.23 2.20 -6.67
CA SER A 359 -1.80 1.48 -5.54
C SER A 359 -0.74 1.34 -4.45
N GLY A 360 -1.15 1.28 -3.19
CA GLY A 360 -0.16 1.16 -2.12
C GLY A 360 -0.78 0.96 -0.74
N VAL A 361 0.03 0.46 0.16
CA VAL A 361 -0.30 0.24 1.57
C VAL A 361 0.66 1.05 2.42
N TYR A 362 0.13 1.80 3.36
CA TYR A 362 0.91 2.52 4.36
C TYR A 362 0.62 1.98 5.76
N ASP A 363 1.63 1.49 6.42
CA ASP A 363 1.60 1.08 7.82
C ASP A 363 1.89 2.29 8.71
N LEU A 364 0.92 2.70 9.52
CA LEU A 364 1.00 3.84 10.42
C LEU A 364 1.91 3.59 11.63
N LYS A 365 2.11 2.33 12.04
CA LYS A 365 2.93 1.96 13.18
C LYS A 365 4.41 2.00 12.84
N THR A 366 4.78 1.40 11.71
CA THR A 366 6.17 1.34 11.24
C THR A 366 6.54 2.51 10.35
N HIS A 367 5.56 3.32 9.94
CA HIS A 367 5.70 4.36 8.93
C HIS A 367 6.32 3.84 7.62
N THR A 368 5.84 2.69 7.17
CA THR A 368 6.32 2.02 5.97
C THR A 368 5.28 2.10 4.86
N MET A 369 5.69 2.56 3.69
CA MET A 369 4.90 2.50 2.47
C MET A 369 5.35 1.33 1.61
N THR A 370 4.40 0.54 1.15
CA THR A 370 4.65 -0.59 0.24
C THR A 370 3.76 -0.46 -0.99
N THR A 371 4.34 -0.58 -2.17
CA THR A 371 3.61 -0.68 -3.44
C THR A 371 4.32 -1.66 -4.37
N SER A 372 3.55 -2.44 -5.13
CA SER A 372 4.05 -3.25 -6.24
C SER A 372 3.96 -2.51 -7.58
N ASP A 373 3.18 -1.44 -7.63
CA ASP A 373 2.91 -0.63 -8.80
C ASP A 373 3.93 0.50 -9.00
N TYR A 374 3.65 1.34 -10.01
CA TYR A 374 4.43 2.55 -10.28
C TYR A 374 4.33 3.55 -9.12
N TYR A 375 5.45 4.12 -8.77
CA TYR A 375 5.57 5.16 -7.75
C TYR A 375 6.52 6.27 -8.19
N THR A 376 6.35 7.44 -7.57
CA THR A 376 7.37 8.49 -7.52
C THR A 376 7.69 8.83 -6.07
N ALA A 377 8.90 9.28 -5.79
CA ALA A 377 9.28 9.81 -4.49
C ALA A 377 10.24 10.99 -4.66
N ASN A 378 9.96 12.08 -3.98
CA ASN A 378 10.79 13.27 -3.96
C ASN A 378 11.27 13.50 -2.53
N TYR A 379 12.56 13.60 -2.35
CA TYR A 379 13.18 13.88 -1.07
C TYR A 379 14.40 14.78 -1.30
N ASP A 380 14.42 15.95 -0.68
CA ASP A 380 15.39 17.01 -1.00
C ASP A 380 15.41 17.29 -2.51
N ASP A 381 16.58 17.22 -3.13
CA ASP A 381 16.79 17.35 -4.57
C ASP A 381 16.94 16.00 -5.30
N TYR A 382 16.61 14.89 -4.63
CA TYR A 382 16.49 13.56 -5.23
C TYR A 382 15.07 13.32 -5.72
N LYS A 383 14.96 12.81 -6.94
CA LYS A 383 13.71 12.32 -7.51
C LYS A 383 13.87 10.85 -7.82
N MET A 384 12.95 10.04 -7.34
CA MET A 384 12.91 8.61 -7.59
C MET A 384 11.61 8.26 -8.31
N ASP A 385 11.67 7.32 -9.22
CA ASP A 385 10.52 6.70 -9.85
C ASP A 385 10.82 5.23 -10.17
N GLY A 386 9.79 4.43 -10.27
CA GLY A 386 9.95 3.00 -10.56
C GLY A 386 8.71 2.17 -10.24
N THR A 387 8.92 0.88 -10.12
CA THR A 387 7.90 -0.09 -9.72
C THR A 387 8.35 -0.91 -8.52
N GLY A 388 7.43 -1.24 -7.64
CA GLY A 388 7.72 -2.07 -6.48
C GLY A 388 8.61 -1.39 -5.44
N LEU A 389 8.02 -0.63 -4.51
CA LEU A 389 8.72 0.09 -3.45
C LEU A 389 8.32 -0.42 -2.07
N VAL A 390 9.30 -0.60 -1.20
CA VAL A 390 9.12 -0.66 0.25
C VAL A 390 9.96 0.46 0.86
N TYR A 391 9.30 1.48 1.42
CA TYR A 391 9.98 2.66 1.97
C TYR A 391 9.66 2.84 3.45
N VAL A 392 10.67 2.66 4.29
CA VAL A 392 10.61 2.89 5.74
C VAL A 392 11.04 4.33 6.02
N PHE A 393 10.09 5.24 6.17
CA PHE A 393 10.36 6.68 6.26
C PHE A 393 11.25 7.08 7.44
N PRO A 394 11.09 6.54 8.68
CA PRO A 394 11.94 6.92 9.82
C PRO A 394 13.43 6.64 9.60
N THR A 395 13.75 5.50 9.02
CA THR A 395 15.15 5.09 8.75
C THR A 395 15.66 5.57 7.41
N GLY A 396 14.79 6.04 6.53
CA GLY A 396 15.12 6.44 5.17
C GLY A 396 15.43 5.27 4.21
N ASN A 397 15.19 4.03 4.63
CA ASN A 397 15.47 2.85 3.81
C ASN A 397 14.37 2.64 2.76
N ALA A 398 14.75 2.74 1.50
CA ALA A 398 13.93 2.43 0.35
C ALA A 398 14.49 1.18 -0.35
N THR A 399 13.66 0.16 -0.52
CA THR A 399 13.96 -1.04 -1.31
C THR A 399 13.10 -1.01 -2.56
N MET A 400 13.72 -1.00 -3.72
CA MET A 400 13.09 -1.04 -5.03
C MET A 400 13.15 -2.48 -5.54
N ASN A 401 12.00 -3.14 -5.63
CA ASN A 401 11.89 -4.55 -6.03
C ASN A 401 11.79 -4.72 -7.55
N GLY A 402 11.49 -3.66 -8.27
CA GLY A 402 11.44 -3.59 -9.73
C GLY A 402 12.35 -2.52 -10.29
N PRO A 403 12.28 -2.28 -11.62
CA PRO A 403 13.05 -1.22 -12.27
C PRO A 403 12.79 0.15 -11.64
N PHE A 404 13.85 0.90 -11.46
CA PHE A 404 13.78 2.22 -10.84
C PHE A 404 14.79 3.19 -11.42
N ASN A 405 14.54 4.48 -11.23
CA ASN A 405 15.45 5.59 -11.49
C ASN A 405 15.65 6.43 -10.24
N VAL A 406 16.85 6.94 -10.03
CA VAL A 406 17.15 7.96 -9.02
C VAL A 406 17.87 9.11 -9.72
N LYS A 407 17.21 10.25 -9.77
CA LYS A 407 17.75 11.46 -10.38
C LYS A 407 18.28 12.42 -9.32
N LYS A 408 19.51 12.88 -9.52
CA LYS A 408 20.15 13.93 -8.73
C LYS A 408 20.84 14.89 -9.66
N GLN A 409 20.41 16.15 -9.67
CA GLN A 409 20.94 17.17 -10.59
C GLN A 409 20.88 16.70 -12.04
N ASN A 410 22.05 16.65 -12.71
CA ASN A 410 22.17 16.22 -14.11
C ASN A 410 22.45 14.72 -14.29
N PHE A 411 22.49 13.92 -13.20
CA PHE A 411 22.71 12.48 -13.26
C PHE A 411 21.42 11.70 -12.98
N ASN A 412 21.31 10.55 -13.62
CA ASN A 412 20.28 9.55 -13.38
C ASN A 412 20.96 8.19 -13.16
N VAL A 413 20.53 7.48 -12.11
CA VAL A 413 20.91 6.10 -11.82
C VAL A 413 19.69 5.22 -12.06
N HIS A 414 19.80 4.32 -13.01
CA HIS A 414 18.81 3.28 -13.31
C HIS A 414 19.28 1.95 -12.74
N GLY A 415 18.36 1.15 -12.24
CA GLY A 415 18.59 -0.23 -11.79
C GLY A 415 17.41 -1.14 -12.09
N ALA A 416 17.66 -2.43 -12.28
CA ALA A 416 16.60 -3.43 -12.40
C ALA A 416 15.90 -3.68 -11.07
N ASN A 417 16.60 -3.55 -9.96
CA ASN A 417 16.14 -3.49 -8.58
C ASN A 417 17.29 -2.96 -7.71
N GLY A 418 17.00 -2.58 -6.46
CA GLY A 418 18.06 -2.02 -5.64
C GLY A 418 17.58 -1.51 -4.28
N LYS A 419 18.43 -0.72 -3.65
CA LYS A 419 18.17 -0.07 -2.36
C LYS A 419 18.72 1.35 -2.37
N MET A 420 18.05 2.23 -1.67
CA MET A 420 18.54 3.56 -1.37
C MET A 420 18.27 3.87 0.10
N ASN A 421 19.24 4.48 0.76
CA ASN A 421 18.99 5.11 2.04
C ASN A 421 18.93 6.62 1.84
N THR A 422 17.76 7.23 2.06
CA THR A 422 17.54 8.66 1.81
C THR A 422 18.23 9.57 2.85
N ILE A 423 18.72 9.02 3.97
CA ILE A 423 19.48 9.77 4.97
C ILE A 423 20.95 9.81 4.61
N SER A 424 21.58 8.63 4.46
CA SER A 424 23.01 8.52 4.07
C SER A 424 23.22 8.81 2.58
N LYS A 425 22.13 8.84 1.79
CA LYS A 425 22.16 9.06 0.33
C LYS A 425 22.91 7.96 -0.43
N ASP A 426 23.00 6.77 0.17
CA ASP A 426 23.59 5.60 -0.46
C ASP A 426 22.63 4.95 -1.43
N ILE A 427 23.12 4.59 -2.61
CA ILE A 427 22.38 3.92 -3.67
C ILE A 427 23.10 2.60 -3.97
N PHE A 428 22.32 1.53 -4.06
CA PHE A 428 22.76 0.22 -4.55
C PHE A 428 21.79 -0.23 -5.63
N ALA A 429 22.29 -0.73 -6.74
CA ALA A 429 21.47 -1.25 -7.84
C ALA A 429 22.08 -2.48 -8.49
N ASN A 430 21.25 -3.43 -8.83
CA ASN A 430 21.55 -4.51 -9.76
C ASN A 430 21.30 -4.03 -11.19
N LYS A 431 22.16 -4.42 -12.13
CA LYS A 431 22.20 -3.91 -13.51
C LYS A 431 22.19 -2.38 -13.51
N MET A 432 23.10 -1.79 -12.75
CA MET A 432 23.18 -0.34 -12.65
C MET A 432 23.59 0.28 -13.97
N GLU A 433 22.84 1.28 -14.38
CA GLU A 433 23.21 2.20 -15.44
C GLU A 433 23.16 3.63 -14.90
N MET A 434 24.27 4.34 -14.96
CA MET A 434 24.34 5.75 -14.59
C MET A 434 24.56 6.59 -15.84
N THR A 435 23.73 7.59 -16.02
CA THR A 435 23.78 8.50 -17.17
C THR A 435 23.82 9.95 -16.72
N SER A 436 24.46 10.82 -17.46
CA SER A 436 24.34 12.27 -17.29
C SER A 436 23.53 12.88 -18.44
N VAL A 437 22.92 14.04 -18.18
CA VAL A 437 22.25 14.85 -19.23
C VAL A 437 23.23 15.23 -20.34
N GLN A 438 24.52 15.34 -20.00
CA GLN A 438 25.59 15.66 -20.97
C GLN A 438 25.99 14.47 -21.82
N GLY A 439 25.60 13.26 -21.53
CA GLY A 439 25.83 12.05 -22.32
C GLY A 439 26.88 11.11 -21.75
N ASP A 440 27.40 11.34 -20.53
CA ASP A 440 28.18 10.30 -19.85
C ASP A 440 27.29 9.10 -19.57
N LYS A 441 27.84 7.90 -19.70
CA LYS A 441 27.13 6.65 -19.44
C LYS A 441 28.06 5.60 -18.85
N ILE A 442 27.68 4.95 -17.78
CA ILE A 442 28.39 3.82 -17.18
C ILE A 442 27.38 2.75 -16.81
N SER A 443 27.66 1.50 -17.15
CA SER A 443 26.81 0.36 -16.81
C SER A 443 27.62 -0.79 -16.23
N SER A 444 26.97 -1.59 -15.37
CA SER A 444 27.57 -2.77 -14.71
C SER A 444 26.50 -3.76 -14.26
N ASP A 445 26.93 -4.96 -13.85
CA ASP A 445 26.02 -5.94 -13.25
C ASP A 445 25.52 -5.47 -11.88
N VAL A 446 26.40 -4.83 -11.09
CA VAL A 446 26.08 -4.27 -9.77
C VAL A 446 26.79 -2.93 -9.62
N GLY A 447 26.09 -1.98 -9.01
CA GLY A 447 26.71 -0.70 -8.68
C GLY A 447 26.27 -0.19 -7.30
N GLN A 448 27.15 0.59 -6.67
CA GLN A 448 26.86 1.24 -5.41
C GLN A 448 27.62 2.55 -5.24
N GLY A 449 27.02 3.50 -4.56
CA GLY A 449 27.69 4.77 -4.31
C GLY A 449 26.78 5.84 -3.74
N SER A 450 27.27 7.06 -3.73
CA SER A 450 26.53 8.22 -3.25
C SER A 450 27.01 9.49 -3.95
N PHE A 451 26.06 10.29 -4.43
CA PHE A 451 26.39 11.62 -4.96
C PHE A 451 26.91 12.59 -3.88
N GLU A 452 26.48 12.40 -2.61
CA GLU A 452 26.99 13.22 -1.49
C GLU A 452 28.44 12.87 -1.17
N ARG A 453 28.79 11.60 -1.19
CA ARG A 453 30.20 11.18 -1.08
C ARG A 453 30.97 11.38 -2.37
N LYS A 454 30.29 11.77 -3.45
CA LYS A 454 30.89 12.03 -4.78
C LYS A 454 31.63 10.83 -5.34
N GLU A 455 31.10 9.62 -5.11
CA GLU A 455 31.76 8.38 -5.47
C GLU A 455 30.75 7.29 -5.80
N PHE A 456 30.99 6.58 -6.91
CA PHE A 456 30.29 5.35 -7.27
C PHE A 456 31.28 4.26 -7.64
N ARG A 457 30.97 3.03 -7.27
CA ARG A 457 31.66 1.81 -7.64
C ARG A 457 30.73 0.95 -8.50
N PHE A 458 31.29 0.35 -9.54
CA PHE A 458 30.64 -0.53 -10.50
C PHE A 458 31.39 -1.85 -10.54
N ASP A 459 30.68 -2.97 -10.46
CA ASP A 459 31.25 -4.31 -10.42
C ASP A 459 30.54 -5.21 -11.44
N GLY A 460 31.31 -6.02 -12.19
CA GLY A 460 30.82 -6.97 -13.19
C GLY A 460 30.53 -6.30 -14.55
N HIS A 461 31.22 -6.75 -15.62
CA HIS A 461 30.98 -6.34 -17.01
C HIS A 461 30.85 -4.83 -17.22
N VAL A 462 31.70 -4.07 -16.56
CA VAL A 462 31.62 -2.61 -16.61
C VAL A 462 31.85 -2.11 -18.01
N LYS A 463 31.01 -1.22 -18.49
CA LYS A 463 31.14 -0.46 -19.75
C LYS A 463 30.90 1.01 -19.45
N GLY A 464 31.76 1.87 -19.97
CA GLY A 464 31.63 3.30 -19.76
C GLY A 464 31.91 4.11 -21.01
N LYS A 465 31.25 5.24 -21.14
CA LYS A 465 31.47 6.33 -22.05
C LYS A 465 31.47 7.61 -21.24
N ILE A 466 32.60 8.24 -21.06
CA ILE A 466 32.76 9.44 -20.24
C ILE A 466 33.59 10.48 -20.94
N ARG A 467 33.52 11.72 -20.50
CA ARG A 467 34.30 12.81 -21.04
C ARG A 467 35.75 12.70 -20.61
N GLY A 468 36.66 12.78 -21.58
CA GLY A 468 38.08 12.70 -21.32
C GLY A 468 38.64 13.93 -20.60
N ASN A 469 38.17 15.13 -20.95
CA ASN A 469 38.62 16.39 -20.37
C ASN A 469 37.42 17.23 -19.93
N VAL A 470 37.36 17.57 -18.63
CA VAL A 470 36.27 18.37 -18.01
C VAL A 470 36.77 19.73 -17.49
N LYS A 471 38.02 20.09 -17.71
CA LYS A 471 38.67 21.29 -17.14
C LYS A 471 37.87 22.56 -17.44
N ASP A 472 37.46 22.74 -18.68
CA ASP A 472 36.79 23.96 -19.17
C ASP A 472 35.27 23.90 -19.07
N LEU A 473 34.67 22.76 -18.61
CA LEU A 473 33.23 22.48 -18.57
C LEU A 473 32.59 22.70 -17.21
N ILE A 474 33.40 23.08 -16.22
CA ILE A 474 32.90 23.33 -14.86
C ILE A 474 31.91 24.53 -14.83
N HIS A 475 31.97 25.41 -15.83
CA HIS A 475 31.12 26.60 -15.95
C HIS A 475 30.01 26.50 -17.00
N ASP A 476 30.21 25.75 -18.06
CA ASP A 476 29.26 25.58 -19.17
C ASP A 476 29.22 24.12 -19.66
N PRO A 477 28.41 23.25 -19.07
CA PRO A 477 28.34 21.83 -19.40
C PRO A 477 27.63 21.64 -20.75
N ARG A 478 28.39 21.51 -21.84
CA ARG A 478 27.83 21.16 -23.13
C ARG A 478 27.69 19.64 -23.32
N PRO A 479 26.89 19.17 -24.30
CA PRO A 479 26.78 17.75 -24.62
C PRO A 479 28.14 17.10 -24.94
N LEU A 480 28.29 15.83 -24.59
CA LEU A 480 29.50 15.02 -24.91
C LEU A 480 29.47 14.62 -26.38
N VAL A 481 30.45 15.11 -27.14
CA VAL A 481 30.63 14.68 -28.51
C VAL A 481 31.58 13.48 -28.59
N GLU A 482 31.41 12.64 -29.60
CA GLU A 482 32.15 11.38 -29.73
C GLU A 482 33.65 11.56 -29.76
N SER A 483 34.15 12.64 -30.41
CA SER A 483 35.59 12.95 -30.46
C SER A 483 36.25 13.30 -29.12
N GLU A 484 35.44 13.59 -28.09
CA GLU A 484 35.87 13.86 -26.72
C GLU A 484 35.58 12.69 -25.74
N ALA A 485 34.86 11.69 -26.22
CA ALA A 485 34.47 10.54 -25.42
C ALA A 485 35.63 9.57 -25.23
N VAL A 486 35.77 9.09 -24.02
CA VAL A 486 36.60 7.93 -23.68
C VAL A 486 35.67 6.77 -23.40
N HIS A 487 35.79 5.72 -24.22
CA HIS A 487 35.09 4.47 -24.00
C HIS A 487 35.96 3.53 -23.18
N PHE A 488 35.38 2.82 -22.24
CA PHE A 488 36.11 1.81 -21.48
C PHE A 488 35.28 0.59 -21.17
N VAL A 489 35.94 -0.53 -21.01
CA VAL A 489 35.38 -1.75 -20.41
C VAL A 489 36.35 -2.27 -19.36
N GLY A 490 35.85 -3.04 -18.40
CA GLY A 490 36.64 -3.67 -17.35
C GLY A 490 35.76 -4.53 -16.45
N ASN A 491 36.31 -5.16 -15.44
CA ASN A 491 35.51 -5.92 -14.48
C ASN A 491 35.03 -5.05 -13.34
N THR A 492 35.79 -4.06 -12.91
CA THR A 492 35.39 -3.10 -11.91
C THR A 492 35.74 -1.67 -12.30
N ALA A 493 34.93 -0.71 -11.92
CA ALA A 493 35.27 0.71 -12.04
C ALA A 493 34.82 1.47 -10.78
N LYS A 494 35.58 2.54 -10.50
CA LYS A 494 35.24 3.52 -9.46
C LYS A 494 35.32 4.90 -10.09
N VAL A 495 34.28 5.70 -9.91
CA VAL A 495 34.22 7.06 -10.46
C VAL A 495 34.01 8.08 -9.37
N TYR A 496 34.59 9.26 -9.56
CA TYR A 496 34.57 10.36 -8.62
C TYR A 496 34.01 11.61 -9.29
N PHE A 497 33.27 12.39 -8.53
CA PHE A 497 32.53 13.55 -9.01
C PHE A 497 33.06 14.85 -8.42
N VAL A 498 32.79 15.93 -9.10
CA VAL A 498 32.90 17.30 -8.59
C VAL A 498 31.56 18.02 -8.87
N SER A 499 31.10 18.80 -7.89
CA SER A 499 29.98 19.72 -8.10
C SER A 499 30.50 21.00 -8.78
N HIS A 500 29.72 21.55 -9.70
CA HIS A 500 30.02 22.82 -10.33
C HIS A 500 29.82 23.98 -9.34
N LYS A 501 30.42 25.14 -9.60
CA LYS A 501 30.36 26.29 -8.70
C LYS A 501 28.92 26.79 -8.43
N ASN A 502 28.03 26.66 -9.39
CA ASN A 502 26.61 27.01 -9.25
C ASN A 502 25.79 25.96 -8.49
N GLY A 503 26.40 24.84 -8.10
CA GLY A 503 25.74 23.74 -7.38
C GLY A 503 24.68 22.97 -8.18
N SER A 504 24.39 23.37 -9.42
CA SER A 504 23.30 22.76 -10.22
C SER A 504 23.69 21.49 -10.96
N ASN A 505 24.97 21.30 -11.21
CA ASN A 505 25.49 20.19 -12.01
C ASN A 505 26.72 19.55 -11.37
N MET A 506 26.99 18.32 -11.80
CA MET A 506 28.19 17.55 -11.44
C MET A 506 28.88 17.03 -12.70
N SER A 507 30.19 16.75 -12.60
CA SER A 507 30.94 16.07 -13.63
C SER A 507 31.81 14.95 -13.05
N ILE A 508 32.02 13.89 -13.83
CA ILE A 508 32.98 12.84 -13.52
C ILE A 508 34.40 13.41 -13.72
N THR A 509 35.19 13.40 -12.66
CA THR A 509 36.54 13.99 -12.68
C THR A 509 37.65 12.96 -12.64
N ARG A 510 37.41 11.79 -12.13
CA ARG A 510 38.37 10.70 -12.04
C ARG A 510 37.66 9.36 -12.19
N SER A 511 38.28 8.43 -12.87
CA SER A 511 37.84 7.04 -12.93
C SER A 511 39.03 6.10 -12.73
N GLU A 512 38.81 5.02 -11.99
CA GLU A 512 39.73 3.90 -11.82
C GLU A 512 39.05 2.65 -12.36
N ILE A 513 39.65 1.98 -13.33
CA ILE A 513 39.12 0.78 -13.96
C ILE A 513 40.13 -0.35 -13.75
N LYS A 514 39.62 -1.53 -13.38
CA LYS A 514 40.50 -2.67 -13.04
C LYS A 514 40.02 -3.94 -13.72
N GLU A 515 41.04 -4.79 -13.99
CA GLU A 515 40.87 -6.14 -14.51
C GLU A 515 40.30 -6.17 -15.93
N ASN A 516 41.08 -6.65 -16.86
CA ASN A 516 40.74 -6.74 -18.29
C ASN A 516 40.28 -5.41 -18.88
N VAL A 517 41.01 -4.35 -18.54
CA VAL A 517 40.65 -3.00 -18.96
C VAL A 517 41.00 -2.81 -20.43
N ARG A 518 40.02 -2.33 -21.19
CA ARG A 518 40.22 -1.76 -22.51
C ARG A 518 39.65 -0.36 -22.55
N MET A 519 40.49 0.61 -22.90
CA MET A 519 40.10 2.00 -23.05
C MET A 519 40.34 2.43 -24.50
N THR A 520 39.39 3.14 -25.09
CA THR A 520 39.48 3.66 -26.45
C THR A 520 39.23 5.17 -26.44
N TYR A 521 40.17 5.91 -27.01
CA TYR A 521 40.05 7.35 -27.21
C TYR A 521 40.54 7.69 -28.63
N LYS A 522 39.64 8.25 -29.46
CA LYS A 522 39.89 8.45 -30.89
C LYS A 522 40.36 7.14 -31.54
N ASP A 523 41.57 7.19 -32.13
CA ASP A 523 42.17 6.05 -32.84
C ASP A 523 43.14 5.20 -31.97
N ILE A 524 43.17 5.46 -30.65
CA ILE A 524 44.11 4.77 -29.74
C ILE A 524 43.29 3.82 -28.86
N THR A 525 43.72 2.57 -28.79
CA THR A 525 43.21 1.59 -27.85
C THR A 525 44.30 1.25 -26.84
N LEU A 526 43.94 1.21 -25.57
CA LEU A 526 44.81 0.94 -24.43
C LEU A 526 44.24 -0.23 -23.62
N ASP A 527 44.92 -1.36 -23.64
CA ASP A 527 44.61 -2.52 -22.82
C ASP A 527 45.54 -2.58 -21.61
N SER A 528 45.01 -2.98 -20.44
CA SER A 528 45.85 -3.13 -19.23
C SER A 528 45.07 -3.89 -18.12
N GLN A 529 45.69 -4.09 -16.96
CA GLN A 529 44.97 -4.60 -15.77
C GLN A 529 44.43 -3.49 -14.85
N TYR A 530 45.01 -2.28 -14.97
CA TYR A 530 44.62 -1.11 -14.21
C TYR A 530 44.76 0.15 -15.06
N ASN A 531 43.65 0.92 -15.13
CA ASN A 531 43.68 2.27 -15.70
C ASN A 531 43.09 3.27 -14.71
N GLU A 532 43.72 4.42 -14.63
CA GLU A 532 43.22 5.60 -13.95
C GLU A 532 43.16 6.75 -14.94
N MET A 533 42.04 7.44 -15.01
CA MET A 533 41.88 8.65 -15.79
C MET A 533 41.48 9.80 -14.87
N ASP A 534 42.28 10.88 -14.91
CA ASP A 534 41.95 12.16 -14.26
C ASP A 534 41.47 13.15 -15.34
N SER A 535 40.16 13.29 -15.47
CA SER A 535 39.55 14.16 -16.51
C SER A 535 39.73 15.65 -16.21
N ARG A 536 40.02 16.08 -14.97
CA ARG A 536 40.39 17.49 -14.68
C ARG A 536 41.74 17.86 -15.16
N ARG A 537 42.70 16.96 -14.98
CA ARG A 537 44.11 17.15 -15.40
C ARG A 537 44.35 16.65 -16.81
N ASN A 538 43.38 15.91 -17.36
CA ASN A 538 43.49 15.24 -18.66
C ASN A 538 44.64 14.25 -18.71
N LEU A 539 44.78 13.44 -17.64
CA LEU A 539 45.86 12.46 -17.46
C LEU A 539 45.31 11.04 -17.53
N ILE A 540 46.10 10.13 -18.11
CA ILE A 540 45.82 8.69 -18.15
C ILE A 540 47.02 7.95 -17.54
N LEU A 541 46.77 7.03 -16.63
CA LEU A 541 47.72 6.13 -16.04
C LEU A 541 47.28 4.69 -16.28
N ALA A 542 48.16 3.86 -16.85
CA ALA A 542 47.91 2.42 -17.01
C ALA A 542 49.03 1.60 -16.37
N ARG A 543 48.65 0.46 -15.79
CA ARG A 543 49.60 -0.46 -15.14
C ARG A 543 49.25 -1.90 -15.48
N ASP A 544 50.32 -2.71 -15.45
CA ASP A 544 50.28 -4.15 -15.60
C ASP A 544 49.70 -4.63 -16.95
N LYS A 545 50.55 -5.27 -17.75
CA LYS A 545 50.23 -5.75 -19.11
C LYS A 545 49.65 -4.65 -20.00
N VAL A 546 50.25 -3.48 -19.93
CA VAL A 546 49.88 -2.35 -20.78
C VAL A 546 50.15 -2.65 -22.23
N MET A 547 49.17 -2.46 -23.11
CA MET A 547 49.30 -2.54 -24.57
C MET A 547 48.55 -1.35 -25.18
N VAL A 548 49.30 -0.54 -25.94
CA VAL A 548 48.74 0.58 -26.71
C VAL A 548 48.73 0.18 -28.18
N ASP A 549 47.57 0.27 -28.81
CA ASP A 549 47.39 0.07 -30.24
C ASP A 549 47.12 1.44 -30.89
N PHE A 550 48.03 1.92 -31.71
CA PHE A 550 47.92 3.22 -32.40
C PHE A 550 47.16 3.12 -33.73
N LYS A 551 46.51 1.98 -34.02
CA LYS A 551 45.73 1.67 -35.24
C LYS A 551 46.44 1.86 -36.59
N ASN A 552 47.71 2.19 -36.60
CA ASN A 552 48.54 2.33 -37.80
C ASN A 552 49.52 1.17 -37.96
N ASN A 553 49.12 -0.03 -37.54
CA ASN A 553 49.92 -1.26 -37.45
C ASN A 553 51.10 -1.15 -36.45
N THR A 554 51.03 -0.21 -35.52
CA THR A 554 52.04 -0.05 -34.47
C THR A 554 51.40 -0.34 -33.10
N LYS A 555 52.01 -1.29 -32.39
CA LYS A 555 51.60 -1.64 -31.00
C LYS A 555 52.77 -1.44 -30.06
N MET A 556 52.52 -0.90 -28.90
CA MET A 556 53.48 -0.77 -27.83
C MET A 556 53.01 -1.53 -26.59
N THR A 557 53.88 -2.30 -25.98
CA THR A 557 53.61 -2.93 -24.68
C THR A 557 54.56 -2.39 -23.62
N ALA A 558 54.10 -2.32 -22.37
CA ALA A 558 54.89 -1.91 -21.21
C ALA A 558 54.24 -2.44 -19.92
N ASN A 559 54.85 -2.27 -18.76
CA ASN A 559 54.19 -2.54 -17.49
C ASN A 559 53.60 -1.28 -16.85
N TYR A 560 54.04 -0.11 -17.32
CA TYR A 560 53.58 1.18 -16.84
C TYR A 560 53.49 2.18 -17.97
N LEU A 561 52.40 2.92 -18.05
CA LEU A 561 52.20 4.03 -18.99
C LEU A 561 51.54 5.20 -18.25
N TYR A 562 52.06 6.38 -18.47
CA TYR A 562 51.51 7.67 -18.08
C TYR A 562 51.35 8.53 -19.32
N MET A 563 50.22 9.17 -19.52
CA MET A 563 49.90 10.06 -20.63
C MET A 563 49.38 11.39 -20.13
N ASP A 564 49.98 12.49 -20.54
CA ASP A 564 49.46 13.86 -20.38
C ASP A 564 48.82 14.28 -21.72
N MET A 565 47.49 14.20 -21.79
CA MET A 565 46.72 14.48 -23.01
C MET A 565 46.70 15.96 -23.38
N ASN A 566 46.95 16.89 -22.42
CA ASN A 566 47.10 18.31 -22.72
C ASN A 566 48.41 18.60 -23.47
N LYS A 567 49.51 17.96 -23.06
CA LYS A 567 50.79 18.05 -23.71
C LYS A 567 50.88 17.15 -24.91
N GLN A 568 49.98 16.17 -25.03
CA GLN A 568 50.02 15.07 -25.99
C GLN A 568 51.33 14.28 -25.88
N GLU A 569 51.81 14.09 -24.65
CA GLU A 569 53.02 13.39 -24.31
C GLU A 569 52.74 12.21 -23.38
N GLY A 570 53.45 11.10 -23.61
CA GLY A 570 53.37 9.92 -22.77
C GLY A 570 54.73 9.40 -22.34
N TYR A 571 54.71 8.64 -21.25
CA TYR A 571 55.90 8.00 -20.71
C TYR A 571 55.60 6.54 -20.35
N ALA A 572 56.39 5.63 -20.96
CA ALA A 572 56.26 4.20 -20.68
C ALA A 572 57.56 3.63 -20.11
N ARG A 573 57.43 2.66 -19.19
CA ARG A 573 58.62 2.00 -18.60
C ARG A 573 58.34 0.55 -18.22
N ASN A 574 59.44 -0.18 -18.01
CA ASN A 574 59.50 -1.59 -17.66
C ASN A 574 58.89 -2.49 -18.74
N ASN A 575 59.76 -3.25 -19.40
CA ASN A 575 59.43 -4.15 -20.51
C ASN A 575 58.77 -3.43 -21.70
N VAL A 576 59.30 -2.28 -22.09
CA VAL A 576 58.79 -1.56 -23.26
C VAL A 576 59.15 -2.36 -24.52
N LYS A 577 58.12 -2.69 -25.32
CA LYS A 577 58.31 -3.30 -26.66
C LYS A 577 57.43 -2.58 -27.67
N ILE A 578 57.93 -2.29 -28.83
CA ILE A 578 57.20 -1.79 -29.98
C ILE A 578 57.23 -2.84 -31.08
N VAL A 579 56.01 -3.14 -31.58
CA VAL A 579 55.85 -4.01 -32.75
C VAL A 579 55.16 -3.18 -33.82
N SER A 580 55.81 -3.07 -34.97
CA SER A 580 55.27 -2.37 -36.14
C SER A 580 55.33 -3.27 -37.37
N THR A 581 54.19 -3.46 -38.04
CA THR A 581 54.10 -4.24 -39.27
C THR A 581 54.04 -3.29 -40.48
N LEU A 582 55.00 -3.42 -41.35
CA LEU A 582 55.10 -2.58 -42.57
C LEU A 582 54.42 -3.30 -43.73
N PRO A 583 53.71 -2.61 -44.64
CA PRO A 583 53.04 -3.27 -45.77
C PRO A 583 53.95 -4.03 -46.72
N GLN A 584 55.20 -3.59 -46.87
CA GLN A 584 56.18 -4.16 -47.80
C GLN A 584 57.35 -4.78 -47.09
N PHE A 585 57.48 -4.76 -45.78
CA PHE A 585 58.61 -5.20 -44.99
C PHE A 585 58.24 -6.12 -43.85
N LYS A 586 59.22 -6.92 -43.38
CA LYS A 586 59.08 -7.76 -42.22
C LYS A 586 58.78 -6.92 -40.96
N THR A 587 58.02 -7.48 -40.03
CA THR A 587 57.70 -6.86 -38.73
C THR A 587 58.96 -6.42 -38.00
N ILE A 588 59.02 -5.18 -37.53
CA ILE A 588 60.02 -4.65 -36.62
C ILE A 588 59.59 -4.88 -35.20
N ASN A 589 60.39 -5.53 -34.37
CA ASN A 589 60.25 -5.73 -32.95
C ASN A 589 61.35 -5.00 -32.20
N THR A 590 61.01 -3.97 -31.45
CA THR A 590 62.01 -3.16 -30.71
C THR A 590 61.69 -3.25 -29.21
N SER A 591 62.67 -3.55 -28.37
CA SER A 591 62.59 -3.47 -26.91
C SER A 591 63.50 -2.34 -26.40
N ALA A 592 63.03 -1.75 -25.22
CA ALA A 592 63.81 -0.69 -24.56
C ALA A 592 63.40 -0.67 -23.04
N ASP A 593 64.24 0.02 -22.25
CA ASP A 593 63.94 0.20 -20.82
C ASP A 593 62.77 1.19 -20.61
N LYS A 594 62.78 2.26 -21.45
CA LYS A 594 61.82 3.38 -21.34
C LYS A 594 61.43 3.87 -22.73
N ALA A 595 60.23 4.46 -22.82
CA ALA A 595 59.75 5.18 -23.98
C ALA A 595 59.11 6.51 -23.62
N THR A 596 59.32 7.54 -24.44
CA THR A 596 58.59 8.79 -24.42
C THR A 596 57.77 8.89 -25.69
N ILE A 597 56.50 9.10 -25.61
CA ILE A 597 55.53 9.12 -26.70
C ILE A 597 55.18 10.57 -26.98
N TYR A 598 55.34 11.04 -28.20
CA TYR A 598 54.95 12.37 -28.68
C TYR A 598 53.79 12.17 -29.66
N LEU A 599 52.56 12.26 -29.20
CA LEU A 599 51.38 12.01 -30.03
C LEU A 599 51.20 13.05 -31.12
N LYS A 600 51.52 14.32 -30.84
CA LYS A 600 51.45 15.41 -31.80
C LYS A 600 52.40 15.20 -32.93
N ASP A 601 53.65 14.81 -32.67
CA ASP A 601 54.72 14.57 -33.62
C ASP A 601 54.70 13.17 -34.20
N LYS A 602 53.79 12.32 -33.69
CA LYS A 602 53.66 10.90 -34.02
C LYS A 602 55.00 10.14 -33.92
N LYS A 603 55.77 10.43 -32.88
CA LYS A 603 57.06 9.84 -32.58
C LYS A 603 57.14 9.17 -31.26
N ILE A 604 57.87 8.08 -31.15
CA ILE A 604 58.20 7.39 -29.90
C ILE A 604 59.75 7.38 -29.76
N LYS A 605 60.24 8.06 -28.70
CA LYS A 605 61.64 8.03 -28.33
C LYS A 605 61.93 6.90 -27.36
N LEU A 606 62.80 5.97 -27.72
CA LEU A 606 63.20 4.82 -26.94
C LEU A 606 64.52 5.08 -26.27
N ASN A 607 64.68 4.73 -25.00
CA ASN A 607 65.86 5.01 -24.20
C ASN A 607 66.29 3.79 -23.40
N GLY A 608 67.54 3.51 -23.34
CA GLY A 608 68.21 2.44 -22.58
C GLY A 608 68.01 1.05 -23.20
N ASN A 609 69.12 0.38 -23.45
CA ASN A 609 69.15 -1.00 -23.93
C ASN A 609 68.20 -1.26 -25.10
N VAL A 610 68.21 -0.37 -26.09
CA VAL A 610 67.37 -0.53 -27.28
C VAL A 610 67.87 -1.67 -28.13
N VAL A 611 67.05 -2.67 -28.37
CA VAL A 611 67.34 -3.82 -29.23
C VAL A 611 66.18 -4.00 -30.21
N THR A 612 66.49 -3.95 -31.50
CA THR A 612 65.55 -4.09 -32.60
C THR A 612 65.81 -5.33 -33.41
N TYR A 613 64.79 -6.10 -33.68
CA TYR A 613 64.84 -7.27 -34.57
C TYR A 613 63.98 -7.00 -35.81
N GLN A 614 64.56 -7.32 -36.97
CA GLN A 614 63.86 -7.36 -38.25
C GLN A 614 64.21 -8.69 -38.93
N GLY A 615 63.32 -9.65 -38.80
CA GLY A 615 63.60 -11.05 -39.11
C GLY A 615 64.73 -11.58 -38.20
N LYS A 616 65.84 -12.03 -38.78
CA LYS A 616 67.01 -12.50 -38.04
C LYS A 616 68.06 -11.39 -37.77
N ASN A 617 67.86 -10.21 -38.34
CA ASN A 617 68.78 -9.09 -38.16
C ASN A 617 68.54 -8.40 -36.84
N GLN A 618 69.55 -8.08 -36.07
CA GLN A 618 69.44 -7.41 -34.77
C GLN A 618 70.31 -6.09 -34.88
N ILE A 619 69.67 -5.02 -34.36
CA ILE A 619 70.30 -3.74 -34.14
C ILE A 619 70.20 -3.40 -32.66
N SER A 620 71.35 -3.09 -32.04
CA SER A 620 71.33 -2.61 -30.63
C SER A 620 71.90 -1.19 -30.61
N SER A 621 71.21 -0.34 -29.74
CA SER A 621 71.64 1.06 -29.59
C SER A 621 71.39 1.55 -28.19
N LYS A 622 71.91 2.73 -27.82
CA LYS A 622 71.52 3.36 -26.51
C LYS A 622 70.16 4.00 -26.56
N ASN A 623 69.82 4.61 -27.70
CA ASN A 623 68.51 5.26 -27.91
C ASN A 623 68.04 4.98 -29.34
N ALA A 624 66.71 5.14 -29.56
CA ALA A 624 66.12 5.15 -30.89
C ALA A 624 64.88 6.05 -30.94
N ILE A 625 64.60 6.56 -32.14
CA ILE A 625 63.38 7.32 -32.40
C ILE A 625 62.56 6.53 -33.43
N TYR A 626 61.36 6.15 -33.07
CA TYR A 626 60.39 5.53 -33.96
C TYR A 626 59.41 6.57 -34.49
N ASP A 627 59.35 6.81 -35.77
CA ASP A 627 58.38 7.65 -36.46
C ASP A 627 57.20 6.80 -36.88
N MET A 628 56.05 7.05 -36.30
CA MET A 628 54.85 6.25 -36.51
C MET A 628 54.21 6.47 -37.88
N ASP A 629 54.36 7.63 -38.48
CA ASP A 629 53.86 7.90 -39.85
C ASP A 629 54.75 7.31 -40.93
N LYS A 630 56.08 7.63 -40.86
CA LYS A 630 57.04 7.14 -41.81
C LYS A 630 57.36 5.66 -41.59
N LYS A 631 57.07 5.14 -40.36
CA LYS A 631 57.37 3.77 -39.92
C LYS A 631 58.90 3.46 -40.01
N ILE A 632 59.70 4.44 -39.69
CA ILE A 632 61.18 4.39 -39.69
C ILE A 632 61.63 4.38 -38.22
N LEU A 633 62.65 3.55 -37.92
CA LEU A 633 63.35 3.55 -36.65
C LEU A 633 64.71 4.08 -36.84
N GLU A 634 65.07 5.20 -36.27
CA GLU A 634 66.39 5.82 -36.27
C GLU A 634 67.08 5.46 -34.95
N ASN A 635 68.23 4.79 -35.02
CA ASN A 635 69.04 4.39 -33.89
C ASN A 635 70.12 5.42 -33.58
N GLU A 636 70.34 5.74 -32.31
CA GLU A 636 71.24 6.74 -31.81
C GLU A 636 72.19 6.17 -30.74
N GLY A 637 73.50 6.48 -30.81
CA GLY A 637 74.52 6.18 -29.81
C GLY A 637 74.86 4.69 -29.68
N ASN A 638 76.16 4.35 -29.80
CA ASN A 638 76.72 3.00 -29.65
C ASN A 638 75.94 1.94 -30.42
N ILE A 639 75.79 2.10 -31.72
CA ILE A 639 75.08 1.22 -32.61
C ILE A 639 75.88 -0.06 -32.89
N GLN A 640 75.28 -1.21 -32.56
CA GLN A 640 75.81 -2.52 -32.93
C GLN A 640 74.82 -3.22 -33.85
N MET A 641 75.32 -3.78 -34.97
CA MET A 641 74.46 -4.46 -35.93
C MET A 641 74.92 -5.91 -36.09
N ARG A 642 73.96 -6.83 -36.05
CA ARG A 642 74.24 -8.25 -36.36
C ARG A 642 73.31 -8.66 -37.50
N TYR A 643 74.00 -9.05 -38.63
CA TYR A 643 73.33 -9.51 -39.85
C TYR A 643 73.54 -11.01 -40.05
N GLU A 644 72.48 -11.71 -40.49
CA GLU A 644 72.63 -13.05 -41.01
C GLU A 644 72.95 -12.94 -42.53
N VAL A 645 74.09 -13.34 -42.91
CA VAL A 645 74.48 -13.42 -44.34
C VAL A 645 73.85 -14.68 -44.94
N GLN A 646 72.90 -14.51 -45.84
CA GLN A 646 72.43 -15.64 -46.63
C GLN A 646 73.48 -15.96 -47.64
N ASN A 647 74.27 -17.03 -47.41
CA ASN A 647 75.09 -17.65 -48.49
C ASN A 647 74.16 -18.41 -49.45
N ASN A 648 73.96 -17.89 -50.63
CA ASN A 648 73.50 -18.61 -51.80
C ASN A 648 74.56 -19.55 -52.31
N ASP A 649 74.74 -20.71 -51.67
CA ASP A 649 75.42 -21.82 -52.34
C ASP A 649 74.64 -23.12 -51.97
N GLY A 650 74.30 -23.80 -53.05
CA GLY A 650 73.54 -25.05 -52.99
C GLY A 650 74.37 -26.22 -52.47
N ASN A 651 73.69 -27.17 -51.98
CA ASN A 651 74.00 -28.57 -51.64
C ASN A 651 74.87 -28.83 -50.39
N ASN A 652 74.37 -29.36 -49.38
CA ASN A 652 74.38 -30.78 -48.96
C ASN A 652 73.89 -30.94 -47.48
N SER A 653 73.15 -31.95 -47.35
CA SER A 653 72.77 -32.60 -46.17
C SER A 653 73.77 -32.66 -45.03
N ILE A 654 73.22 -32.56 -43.71
CA ILE A 654 73.31 -33.64 -42.70
C ILE A 654 72.87 -33.09 -41.38
N ASN A 655 71.87 -33.77 -40.87
CA ASN A 655 71.51 -34.06 -39.47
C ASN A 655 71.69 -33.02 -38.35
N GLY A 656 70.64 -32.75 -37.71
CA GLY A 656 70.70 -32.37 -36.33
C GLY A 656 69.49 -31.52 -35.83
N ASN A 657 68.46 -32.13 -35.58
CA ASN A 657 67.45 -31.88 -34.53
C ASN A 657 66.84 -30.48 -34.28
N SER A 658 65.54 -30.50 -34.37
CA SER A 658 64.52 -29.62 -33.79
C SER A 658 64.22 -28.40 -34.64
N ASN A 659 63.30 -28.64 -35.59
CA ASN A 659 62.40 -27.62 -36.14
C ASN A 659 60.99 -27.88 -35.72
N GLU A 660 60.44 -27.03 -34.87
CA GLU A 660 59.01 -26.86 -34.76
C GLU A 660 58.54 -26.00 -35.96
N ILE A 661 57.88 -26.63 -36.89
CA ILE A 661 57.15 -26.00 -37.97
C ILE A 661 55.75 -25.65 -37.40
N PRO A 662 55.25 -24.40 -37.47
CA PRO A 662 53.89 -24.08 -37.11
C PRO A 662 52.92 -24.75 -38.11
N GLY A 663 52.16 -25.74 -37.64
CA GLY A 663 51.13 -26.35 -38.44
C GLY A 663 50.99 -27.88 -38.39
N ARG A 664 51.89 -28.58 -37.71
CA ARG A 664 51.74 -30.02 -37.48
C ARG A 664 51.30 -30.28 -36.08
N SER A 665 50.09 -30.81 -35.88
CA SER A 665 49.61 -31.29 -34.61
C SER A 665 50.57 -32.31 -34.01
N ASP A 666 51.18 -31.97 -32.88
CA ASP A 666 51.99 -32.95 -32.11
C ASP A 666 51.02 -34.06 -31.65
N PRO A 667 51.29 -35.33 -32.01
CA PRO A 667 50.46 -36.45 -31.58
C PRO A 667 50.27 -36.54 -30.08
N ARG A 668 51.29 -36.09 -29.28
CA ARG A 668 51.22 -36.02 -27.80
C ARG A 668 50.17 -35.06 -27.32
N ASN A 669 49.90 -33.95 -28.03
CA ASN A 669 48.85 -33.00 -27.67
C ASN A 669 47.47 -33.59 -27.90
N SER A 670 47.30 -34.41 -28.95
CA SER A 670 46.05 -35.12 -29.22
C SER A 670 45.73 -36.17 -28.16
N GLU A 671 46.73 -36.98 -27.77
CA GLU A 671 46.59 -37.99 -26.70
C GLU A 671 46.32 -37.30 -25.36
N ALA A 672 47.03 -36.21 -25.05
CA ALA A 672 46.82 -35.43 -23.78
C ALA A 672 45.42 -34.88 -23.66
N VAL A 673 44.88 -34.33 -24.75
CA VAL A 673 43.51 -33.80 -24.77
C VAL A 673 42.48 -34.91 -24.57
N GLN A 674 42.67 -36.09 -25.24
CA GLN A 674 41.77 -37.25 -25.10
C GLN A 674 41.85 -37.84 -23.69
N GLU A 675 43.03 -37.97 -23.11
CA GLU A 675 43.22 -38.45 -21.74
C GLU A 675 42.54 -37.57 -20.73
N VAL A 676 42.77 -36.24 -20.81
CA VAL A 676 42.22 -35.28 -19.88
C VAL A 676 40.71 -35.20 -20.00
N ILE A 677 40.15 -35.15 -21.20
CA ILE A 677 38.69 -35.13 -21.41
C ILE A 677 38.03 -36.42 -20.90
N GLY A 678 38.73 -37.57 -21.02
CA GLY A 678 38.30 -38.85 -20.49
C GLY A 678 38.18 -38.87 -18.98
N LYS A 679 39.12 -38.22 -18.27
CA LYS A 679 39.22 -38.16 -16.83
C LYS A 679 38.26 -37.13 -16.19
N LEU A 680 37.67 -36.24 -16.98
CA LEU A 680 36.73 -35.26 -16.44
C LEU A 680 35.44 -35.89 -15.90
N SER A 681 35.09 -35.49 -14.70
CA SER A 681 33.80 -35.81 -14.07
C SER A 681 33.22 -34.54 -13.45
N VAL A 682 31.91 -34.52 -13.30
CA VAL A 682 31.17 -33.44 -12.66
C VAL A 682 30.43 -33.99 -11.47
N SER A 683 30.67 -33.46 -10.27
CA SER A 683 29.93 -33.76 -9.06
C SER A 683 29.16 -32.53 -8.61
N GLU A 684 28.05 -32.72 -7.92
CA GLU A 684 27.22 -31.62 -7.38
C GLU A 684 28.03 -30.74 -6.43
N GLY A 685 28.12 -29.44 -6.77
CA GLY A 685 28.87 -28.45 -5.97
C GLY A 685 30.39 -28.58 -6.06
N GLY A 686 30.91 -29.52 -6.87
CA GLY A 686 32.34 -29.73 -7.10
C GLY A 686 32.93 -28.60 -7.94
N ARG A 687 34.16 -28.22 -7.62
CA ARG A 687 34.90 -27.22 -8.39
C ARG A 687 35.28 -27.78 -9.76
N LEU A 688 34.88 -27.12 -10.84
CA LEU A 688 35.21 -27.51 -12.19
C LEU A 688 36.66 -27.13 -12.50
N PRO A 689 37.56 -28.09 -12.91
CA PRO A 689 38.95 -27.80 -13.19
C PRO A 689 39.10 -26.91 -14.44
N LYS A 690 40.03 -25.96 -14.41
CA LYS A 690 40.34 -25.06 -15.54
C LYS A 690 41.56 -25.54 -16.33
N SER A 691 42.35 -26.43 -15.76
CA SER A 691 43.50 -27.07 -16.43
C SER A 691 43.81 -28.39 -15.72
N MET A 692 44.38 -29.32 -16.48
CA MET A 692 44.94 -30.58 -15.97
C MET A 692 46.21 -30.89 -16.80
N THR A 693 47.15 -31.59 -16.17
CA THR A 693 48.35 -32.09 -16.91
C THR A 693 48.13 -33.55 -17.23
N ALA A 694 48.27 -33.92 -18.46
CA ALA A 694 48.18 -35.32 -18.91
C ALA A 694 49.39 -36.16 -18.42
N SER A 695 49.31 -37.49 -18.48
CA SER A 695 50.35 -38.37 -18.05
C SER A 695 51.67 -38.21 -18.86
N ASN A 696 51.53 -37.73 -20.07
CA ASN A 696 52.68 -37.41 -20.96
C ASN A 696 53.35 -36.04 -20.68
N GLY A 697 52.92 -35.34 -19.58
CA GLY A 697 53.45 -34.05 -19.18
C GLY A 697 52.88 -32.82 -19.91
N VAL A 698 51.94 -33.01 -20.83
CA VAL A 698 51.35 -31.91 -21.63
C VAL A 698 50.29 -31.20 -20.81
N PRO A 699 50.35 -29.88 -20.60
CA PRO A 699 49.29 -29.11 -19.92
C PRO A 699 48.11 -28.91 -20.86
N VAL A 700 46.92 -29.27 -20.41
CA VAL A 700 45.66 -29.15 -21.13
C VAL A 700 44.77 -28.09 -20.43
N THR A 701 44.34 -27.09 -21.17
CA THR A 701 43.43 -26.07 -20.70
C THR A 701 41.98 -26.55 -20.90
N ILE A 702 41.13 -26.33 -19.88
CA ILE A 702 39.74 -26.77 -19.91
C ILE A 702 38.87 -25.52 -19.80
N ARG A 703 37.97 -25.32 -20.75
CA ARG A 703 36.94 -24.31 -20.73
C ARG A 703 35.57 -24.99 -20.52
N TRP A 704 34.75 -24.38 -19.67
CA TRP A 704 33.42 -24.90 -19.37
C TRP A 704 32.36 -23.96 -19.94
N HIS A 705 31.36 -24.55 -20.52
CA HIS A 705 30.11 -23.87 -20.93
C HIS A 705 28.92 -24.53 -20.23
N SER A 706 27.95 -23.73 -19.77
CA SER A 706 26.71 -24.21 -19.18
C SER A 706 25.52 -23.79 -20.03
N SER A 707 24.62 -24.71 -20.37
CA SER A 707 23.38 -24.42 -21.09
C SER A 707 22.43 -23.53 -20.25
N ASN A 708 22.63 -23.54 -18.93
CA ASN A 708 21.90 -22.69 -18.01
C ASN A 708 22.76 -22.31 -16.82
N SER A 709 23.48 -21.22 -16.94
CA SER A 709 24.42 -20.73 -15.92
C SER A 709 23.72 -20.23 -14.64
N SER A 710 22.41 -19.93 -14.70
CA SER A 710 21.62 -19.56 -13.53
C SER A 710 21.28 -20.78 -12.65
N LEU A 711 21.26 -21.98 -13.21
CA LEU A 711 21.08 -23.24 -12.51
C LEU A 711 22.42 -23.84 -12.05
N TYR A 712 23.37 -23.93 -12.98
CA TYR A 712 24.68 -24.51 -12.73
C TYR A 712 25.76 -23.64 -13.41
N SER A 713 26.56 -22.95 -12.60
CA SER A 713 27.57 -22.04 -13.13
C SER A 713 28.83 -22.77 -13.61
N VAL A 714 29.58 -22.14 -14.50
CA VAL A 714 30.89 -22.63 -14.97
C VAL A 714 31.98 -22.69 -13.88
N SER A 715 31.72 -22.18 -12.69
CA SER A 715 32.60 -22.32 -11.51
C SER A 715 32.26 -23.54 -10.66
N GLY A 716 31.21 -24.28 -11.02
CA GLY A 716 30.73 -25.43 -10.23
C GLY A 716 29.63 -25.10 -9.23
N ARG A 717 29.24 -23.82 -9.09
CA ARG A 717 28.17 -23.43 -8.16
C ARG A 717 26.82 -23.89 -8.68
N VAL A 718 26.06 -24.57 -7.79
CA VAL A 718 24.70 -25.06 -8.06
C VAL A 718 23.71 -24.15 -7.35
N ASN A 719 22.74 -23.63 -8.08
CA ASN A 719 21.63 -22.85 -7.52
C ASN A 719 20.37 -23.73 -7.48
N LYS A 720 20.12 -24.36 -6.32
CA LYS A 720 18.95 -25.21 -6.12
C LYS A 720 17.65 -24.46 -6.38
N GLN A 721 16.66 -25.18 -6.90
CA GLN A 721 15.31 -24.64 -7.09
C GLN A 721 14.60 -24.58 -5.75
N PHE A 722 13.58 -23.69 -5.65
CA PHE A 722 12.78 -23.61 -4.46
C PHE A 722 12.08 -24.93 -4.12
N TYR A 723 11.83 -25.14 -2.84
CA TYR A 723 11.15 -26.34 -2.32
C TYR A 723 9.86 -26.63 -3.11
N GLY A 724 9.74 -27.87 -3.56
CA GLY A 724 8.59 -28.35 -4.35
C GLY A 724 8.64 -28.06 -5.86
N CYS A 725 9.71 -27.40 -6.39
CA CYS A 725 9.82 -27.09 -7.84
C CYS A 725 10.15 -28.29 -8.75
N GLY A 726 10.58 -29.40 -8.19
CA GLY A 726 11.17 -30.51 -8.95
C GLY A 726 12.60 -30.20 -9.43
N SER A 727 13.39 -31.22 -9.72
CA SER A 727 14.75 -31.05 -10.27
C SER A 727 14.69 -30.52 -11.70
N LYS A 728 15.68 -29.68 -12.06
CA LYS A 728 15.83 -29.16 -13.43
C LYS A 728 17.16 -29.58 -14.03
N GLY A 729 17.15 -29.98 -15.30
CA GLY A 729 18.33 -30.36 -16.04
C GLY A 729 19.12 -29.15 -16.54
N ALA A 730 20.44 -29.26 -16.54
CA ALA A 730 21.36 -28.40 -17.26
C ALA A 730 22.45 -29.25 -17.91
N THR A 731 23.04 -28.74 -18.97
CA THR A 731 24.15 -29.41 -19.67
C THR A 731 25.40 -28.58 -19.48
N LEU A 732 26.48 -29.24 -19.03
CA LEU A 732 27.83 -28.65 -18.96
C LEU A 732 28.71 -29.23 -20.07
N THR A 733 29.30 -28.40 -20.87
CA THR A 733 30.25 -28.81 -21.92
C THR A 733 31.65 -28.38 -21.51
N ALA A 734 32.56 -29.34 -21.43
CA ALA A 734 33.98 -29.08 -21.23
C ALA A 734 34.70 -29.15 -22.58
N THR A 735 35.41 -28.12 -22.96
CA THR A 735 36.30 -28.08 -24.10
C THR A 735 37.75 -28.11 -23.59
N ALA A 736 38.45 -29.19 -23.83
CA ALA A 736 39.89 -29.36 -23.49
C ALA A 736 40.73 -28.99 -24.68
N THR A 737 41.84 -28.27 -24.47
CA THR A 737 42.72 -27.75 -25.51
C THR A 737 44.17 -27.89 -25.14
N ALA A 738 45.01 -28.42 -26.06
CA ALA A 738 46.46 -28.44 -25.98
C ALA A 738 47.02 -28.17 -27.40
N GLY A 739 47.79 -27.08 -27.56
CA GLY A 739 48.21 -26.62 -28.88
C GLY A 739 47.03 -26.33 -29.79
N SER A 740 46.99 -26.94 -30.96
CA SER A 740 45.85 -26.87 -31.91
C SER A 740 44.79 -27.96 -31.72
N ASN A 741 45.01 -28.93 -30.82
CA ASN A 741 44.12 -30.04 -30.59
C ASN A 741 43.07 -29.68 -29.58
N THR A 742 41.83 -30.00 -29.86
CA THR A 742 40.69 -29.78 -29.00
C THR A 742 39.82 -31.03 -28.93
N ALA A 743 39.22 -31.29 -27.78
CA ALA A 743 38.15 -32.27 -27.64
C ALA A 743 37.09 -31.76 -26.67
N GLU A 744 35.86 -32.23 -26.85
CA GLU A 744 34.73 -31.80 -26.02
C GLU A 744 34.06 -33.00 -25.32
N LYS A 745 33.58 -32.75 -24.12
CA LYS A 745 32.75 -33.72 -23.39
C LYS A 745 31.59 -33.00 -22.72
N THR A 746 30.44 -33.56 -22.91
CA THR A 746 29.21 -33.01 -22.38
C THR A 746 28.72 -33.83 -21.17
N PHE A 747 28.29 -33.15 -20.15
CA PHE A 747 27.72 -33.74 -18.91
C PHE A 747 26.32 -33.25 -18.74
N SER A 748 25.35 -34.18 -18.65
CA SER A 748 24.01 -33.86 -18.21
C SER A 748 23.98 -33.83 -16.69
N VAL A 749 23.60 -32.71 -16.09
CA VAL A 749 23.54 -32.52 -14.67
C VAL A 749 22.11 -32.19 -14.25
N SER A 750 21.66 -32.78 -13.16
CA SER A 750 20.36 -32.48 -12.57
C SER A 750 20.56 -31.59 -11.35
N VAL A 751 19.94 -30.41 -11.37
CA VAL A 751 19.95 -29.52 -10.23
C VAL A 751 18.73 -29.85 -9.35
N PRO A 752 18.93 -30.36 -8.15
CA PRO A 752 17.83 -30.75 -7.26
C PRO A 752 17.08 -29.54 -6.73
N THR A 753 15.92 -29.78 -6.15
CA THR A 753 15.21 -28.78 -5.35
C THR A 753 15.82 -28.69 -3.95
N GLU A 754 15.63 -27.56 -3.31
CA GLU A 754 15.82 -27.39 -1.88
C GLU A 754 15.09 -28.48 -1.11
N SER A 755 15.73 -29.09 -0.14
CA SER A 755 15.06 -29.92 0.88
C SER A 755 14.21 -29.04 1.81
N ALA A 756 13.26 -29.63 2.52
CA ALA A 756 12.49 -28.91 3.54
C ALA A 756 13.40 -28.24 4.59
N HIS A 757 14.52 -28.90 4.96
CA HIS A 757 15.50 -28.33 5.88
C HIS A 757 16.20 -27.09 5.31
N GLU A 758 16.68 -27.14 4.07
CA GLU A 758 17.33 -26.00 3.40
C GLU A 758 16.37 -24.82 3.21
N MET A 759 15.12 -25.09 2.90
CA MET A 759 14.07 -24.09 2.87
C MET A 759 13.88 -23.41 4.25
N LEU A 760 13.89 -24.19 5.34
CA LEU A 760 13.79 -23.64 6.70
C LEU A 760 15.01 -22.80 7.06
N VAL A 761 16.23 -23.19 6.63
CA VAL A 761 17.45 -22.37 6.82
C VAL A 761 17.31 -21.03 6.10
N ARG A 762 16.84 -21.05 4.87
CA ARG A 762 16.58 -19.83 4.08
C ARG A 762 15.44 -19.00 4.68
N ALA A 763 14.40 -19.63 5.20
CA ALA A 763 13.32 -18.94 5.91
C ALA A 763 13.83 -18.25 7.17
N ALA A 764 14.66 -18.94 7.96
CA ALA A 764 15.23 -18.40 9.19
C ALA A 764 16.11 -17.16 8.95
N SER A 765 16.84 -17.11 7.83
CA SER A 765 17.64 -15.92 7.46
C SER A 765 16.80 -14.68 7.15
N ASN A 766 15.49 -14.83 6.93
CA ASN A 766 14.55 -13.74 6.70
C ASN A 766 13.78 -13.31 7.97
N ILE A 767 14.06 -13.91 9.11
CA ILE A 767 13.43 -13.52 10.37
C ILE A 767 14.10 -12.23 10.87
N TYR A 768 13.26 -11.23 11.08
CA TYR A 768 13.66 -10.00 11.76
C TYR A 768 13.29 -10.10 13.25
N VAL A 769 14.25 -9.90 14.12
CA VAL A 769 14.05 -9.82 15.58
C VAL A 769 14.24 -8.35 15.98
N PRO A 770 13.24 -7.71 16.60
CA PRO A 770 13.40 -6.35 17.12
C PRO A 770 14.49 -6.26 18.18
N GLU A 771 15.20 -5.13 18.25
CA GLU A 771 16.29 -4.90 19.20
C GLU A 771 15.84 -4.96 20.68
N ASP A 772 14.56 -4.64 20.93
CA ASP A 772 13.96 -4.72 22.27
C ASP A 772 13.59 -6.14 22.71
N GLY A 773 13.66 -7.12 21.78
CA GLY A 773 13.30 -8.52 22.04
C GLY A 773 11.81 -8.74 22.33
N GLU A 774 10.98 -7.70 22.20
CA GLU A 774 9.52 -7.77 22.35
C GLU A 774 8.85 -7.88 20.97
N ASN A 775 7.63 -8.42 20.91
CA ASN A 775 6.85 -8.60 19.67
C ASN A 775 7.54 -9.47 18.61
N LEU A 776 8.09 -10.60 19.02
CA LEU A 776 8.70 -11.57 18.12
C LEU A 776 7.71 -12.09 17.07
N PRO A 777 8.11 -12.20 15.78
CA PRO A 777 7.19 -12.63 14.72
C PRO A 777 6.70 -14.06 14.94
N SER A 778 5.41 -14.30 14.74
CA SER A 778 4.79 -15.63 14.89
C SER A 778 4.98 -16.53 13.68
N SER A 779 5.34 -15.96 12.52
CA SER A 779 5.62 -16.70 11.27
C SER A 779 6.62 -15.95 10.40
N VAL A 780 7.24 -16.68 9.46
CA VAL A 780 8.08 -16.11 8.40
C VAL A 780 7.60 -16.59 7.04
N ARG A 781 7.48 -15.65 6.10
CA ARG A 781 7.05 -15.93 4.73
C ARG A 781 8.22 -16.36 3.87
N VAL A 782 8.05 -17.45 3.12
CA VAL A 782 9.08 -18.00 2.24
C VAL A 782 8.51 -18.42 0.88
N ASN A 783 9.29 -18.19 -0.18
CA ASN A 783 8.92 -18.60 -1.54
C ASN A 783 9.09 -20.11 -1.72
N VAL A 784 8.11 -20.72 -2.37
CA VAL A 784 8.08 -22.13 -2.79
C VAL A 784 7.56 -22.24 -4.23
N ASN A 785 7.46 -23.44 -4.78
CA ASN A 785 7.08 -23.67 -6.18
C ASN A 785 5.80 -22.94 -6.64
N LYS A 786 4.75 -22.90 -5.82
CA LYS A 786 3.43 -22.34 -6.18
C LYS A 786 3.11 -21.03 -5.47
N GLY A 787 4.10 -20.23 -5.15
CA GLY A 787 3.92 -18.94 -4.48
C GLY A 787 4.67 -18.84 -3.15
N THR A 788 4.00 -18.36 -2.12
CA THR A 788 4.58 -18.18 -0.79
C THR A 788 3.83 -18.99 0.26
N ILE A 789 4.54 -19.47 1.26
CA ILE A 789 3.95 -20.08 2.46
C ILE A 789 4.44 -19.34 3.70
N ASP A 790 3.60 -19.27 4.72
CA ASP A 790 3.96 -18.74 6.03
C ASP A 790 4.33 -19.90 6.95
N ILE A 791 5.59 -19.93 7.38
CA ILE A 791 6.11 -20.96 8.28
C ILE A 791 6.00 -20.44 9.71
N PRO A 792 5.28 -21.14 10.62
CA PRO A 792 5.14 -20.74 12.01
C PRO A 792 6.48 -20.81 12.74
N ILE A 793 6.71 -19.85 13.62
CA ILE A 793 7.92 -19.75 14.46
C ILE A 793 7.53 -20.02 15.91
N SER A 794 8.20 -20.97 16.53
CA SER A 794 8.12 -21.20 17.97
C SER A 794 9.36 -20.61 18.63
N TRP A 795 9.14 -19.68 19.55
CA TRP A 795 10.23 -19.02 20.25
C TRP A 795 10.55 -19.67 21.60
N SER A 796 11.81 -19.73 21.94
CA SER A 796 12.33 -20.13 23.25
C SER A 796 13.54 -19.26 23.61
N LYS A 797 13.89 -19.18 24.89
CA LYS A 797 15.10 -18.48 25.33
C LYS A 797 16.22 -19.50 25.62
N ASN A 798 17.46 -19.13 25.28
CA ASN A 798 18.67 -19.80 25.67
C ASN A 798 19.65 -18.77 26.28
N GLY A 799 19.61 -18.64 27.62
CA GLY A 799 20.16 -17.45 28.28
C GLY A 799 19.44 -16.17 27.88
N ASP A 800 20.19 -15.14 27.54
CA ASP A 800 19.65 -13.84 27.10
C ASP A 800 19.25 -13.80 25.62
N ARG A 801 19.46 -14.89 24.88
CA ARG A 801 19.21 -14.90 23.43
C ARG A 801 17.90 -15.60 23.07
N ASN A 802 17.19 -15.04 22.10
CA ASN A 802 15.98 -15.64 21.53
C ASN A 802 16.35 -16.75 20.55
N VAL A 803 15.67 -17.88 20.61
CA VAL A 803 15.85 -19.01 19.70
C VAL A 803 14.56 -19.26 18.95
N ALA A 804 14.59 -19.04 17.64
CA ALA A 804 13.51 -19.39 16.73
C ALA A 804 13.59 -20.87 16.34
N THR A 805 12.49 -21.58 16.44
CA THR A 805 12.34 -22.94 15.92
C THR A 805 11.28 -22.94 14.82
N LEU A 806 11.68 -23.30 13.61
CA LEU A 806 10.81 -23.44 12.43
C LEU A 806 10.59 -24.92 12.15
N ARG A 807 9.38 -25.29 11.75
CA ARG A 807 9.04 -26.68 11.39
C ARG A 807 8.15 -26.71 10.14
N TYR A 808 8.49 -27.54 9.17
CA TYR A 808 7.70 -27.75 7.96
C TYR A 808 8.05 -29.09 7.29
N GLY A 809 7.07 -29.84 6.78
CA GLY A 809 7.28 -31.06 6.01
C GLY A 809 8.12 -32.13 6.71
N GLY A 810 8.00 -32.27 8.05
CA GLY A 810 8.80 -33.18 8.86
C GLY A 810 10.20 -32.71 9.20
N ALA A 811 10.66 -31.59 8.63
CA ALA A 811 11.94 -30.97 8.97
C ALA A 811 11.79 -29.92 10.08
N SER A 812 12.87 -29.69 10.82
CA SER A 812 12.97 -28.60 11.79
C SER A 812 14.32 -27.90 11.68
N TYR A 813 14.32 -26.60 11.98
CA TYR A 813 15.54 -25.79 12.04
C TYR A 813 15.46 -24.83 13.22
N ARG A 814 16.59 -24.60 13.87
CA ARG A 814 16.70 -23.66 15.00
C ARG A 814 17.77 -22.64 14.70
N GLN A 815 17.45 -21.39 14.94
CA GLN A 815 18.38 -20.27 14.81
C GLN A 815 18.32 -19.40 16.05
N GLN A 816 19.49 -19.00 16.53
CA GLN A 816 19.65 -18.09 17.66
C GLN A 816 19.84 -16.67 17.15
N PHE A 817 19.19 -15.71 17.80
CA PHE A 817 19.20 -14.28 17.50
C PHE A 817 19.67 -13.49 18.72
#